data_3c42ca2464a8e0bb0ab115564bb2fb39
#
_entry.id   3c42ca2464a8e0bb0ab115564bb2fb39
#
_cell.length_a   1.000
_cell.length_b   1.000
_cell.length_c   1.000
_cell.angle_alpha   90.00
_cell.angle_beta   90.00
_cell.angle_gamma   90.00
#
_symmetry.space_group_name_H-M   'P 1'
#
loop_
_entity.id
_entity.type
_entity.pdbx_description
1 polymer ?
#
loop_
_entity_poly.entity_id
_entity_poly.type
_entity_poly.pdbx_seq_one_letter_code
_entity_poly.pdbx_strand_id
1 'polypeptide(L)'
;MLKLSQMNVNFGSVQTNLPAQIRLEIRNEQIINIEESKLNKEDVYFGKTKAEDGLVAIIENDEFPYYVHIKHHKIYCTPYLNDKTEGSLNIQVKVYHNRFKVEPTRYSYKVVDTYSDAMTELDASLFKKGRKPFIEDETNRIGDPAIFAKFKYTDYTTFLEYTNSKKDFAFKTNVLEVLTPSQLKFDFNSANELVVAKDKHRQIIRLNDLKKMKDIKLDDYFLKYAQKPIYLKMNDKFFIISYHNQKLSIKTDKEKELLSQRSNISVERAGRYITISGEIMYNAPIQPDTLITKSGQFLAKIKWINLHHFTAKVKIKDLRHLKEIHNTIFTAVNGKRFHPLYQSKKAGDNRKVLLTFNTRGHAIILRRNAANNLSFGNLPELKIYNSWHKFKINAAYKLAPIYKFLNRKHNLNVYFEKEASKVVESGKYVFEAAAGNKKFKSKNVFILDKSSLQYKSMKKKWGDKLAERFSFRNYLYVFAADYFISSELSNHVINTRIFDDKLNRKIKLTPLYFLQHGVTFLKPRDDSKNVGFHKSNMTNNIAKSVVSSDVEAEIFHDMGYNDFELMKTGMPKFDGANLEEGADKITYMPTWRPWEEAEVFNGHIEETTYYQSIMEVIEAFEKAGLLSRLQIAAHNKFSQYAKDHFNQYNDIFVEDPTDTLKNSVIYITDISSIIFDAINHGAFPIFYWKEFEDIIAKHGGTTPANRENVPGVVADDENELIEAVKSAINNDFKLPPKVLENYRRINEFHDNQNTQRVINELVNDGVLQKK
;
A
#
# COMPACT_ATOMS: atom_id res chain seq x y z
N MET A 1 17.49 -9.60 -6.88
CA MET A 1 16.21 -10.26 -7.22
C MET A 1 16.15 -10.34 -8.73
N LEU A 2 15.75 -11.46 -9.30
CA LEU A 2 15.62 -11.59 -10.75
C LEU A 2 14.53 -10.66 -11.26
N LYS A 3 14.83 -9.85 -12.26
CA LYS A 3 13.87 -8.98 -12.95
C LYS A 3 13.40 -9.66 -14.22
N LEU A 4 12.13 -9.50 -14.53
CA LEU A 4 11.57 -9.91 -15.80
C LEU A 4 11.73 -8.72 -16.76
N SER A 5 12.64 -8.84 -17.73
CA SER A 5 13.00 -7.73 -18.62
C SER A 5 12.25 -7.75 -19.94
N GLN A 6 11.96 -8.93 -20.46
CA GLN A 6 11.25 -9.11 -21.71
C GLN A 6 10.24 -10.24 -21.62
N MET A 7 9.05 -10.01 -22.10
CA MET A 7 8.00 -11.02 -22.22
C MET A 7 7.36 -10.97 -23.58
N ASN A 8 7.28 -12.14 -24.22
CA ASN A 8 6.51 -12.30 -25.47
C ASN A 8 5.07 -12.73 -25.19
N VAL A 9 4.76 -13.06 -23.95
CA VAL A 9 3.42 -13.44 -23.48
C VAL A 9 3.13 -12.74 -22.17
N ASN A 10 1.93 -12.20 -22.02
CA ASN A 10 1.50 -11.57 -20.77
C ASN A 10 1.18 -12.65 -19.73
N PHE A 11 1.93 -12.65 -18.63
CA PHE A 11 1.70 -13.56 -17.50
C PHE A 11 0.67 -13.06 -16.48
N GLY A 12 0.01 -11.93 -16.74
CA GLY A 12 -0.82 -11.20 -15.78
C GLY A 12 -1.96 -11.97 -15.12
N SER A 13 -2.34 -13.10 -15.66
CA SER A 13 -3.42 -13.94 -15.13
C SER A 13 -3.06 -15.41 -15.01
N VAL A 14 -1.77 -15.73 -14.89
CA VAL A 14 -1.35 -17.11 -14.67
C VAL A 14 -1.83 -17.60 -13.31
N GLN A 15 -2.74 -18.56 -13.33
CA GLN A 15 -3.27 -19.20 -12.12
C GLN A 15 -2.52 -20.47 -11.71
N THR A 16 -1.46 -20.81 -12.38
CA THR A 16 -0.79 -22.09 -12.16
C THR A 16 0.28 -22.00 -11.09
N ASN A 17 0.09 -22.70 -10.00
CA ASN A 17 1.12 -23.03 -9.02
C ASN A 17 1.88 -24.33 -9.42
N LEU A 18 1.85 -24.69 -10.69
CA LEU A 18 2.37 -25.97 -11.15
C LEU A 18 3.88 -25.91 -11.30
N PRO A 19 4.60 -26.86 -10.72
CA PRO A 19 6.03 -26.99 -10.94
C PRO A 19 6.30 -27.62 -12.30
N ALA A 20 7.09 -26.93 -13.12
CA ALA A 20 7.65 -27.51 -14.34
C ALA A 20 9.08 -27.98 -14.08
N GLN A 21 9.40 -29.20 -14.47
CA GLN A 21 10.79 -29.68 -14.50
C GLN A 21 11.35 -29.41 -15.89
N ILE A 22 12.54 -28.80 -15.93
CA ILE A 22 13.11 -28.31 -17.16
C ILE A 22 14.54 -28.73 -17.26
N ARG A 23 14.91 -29.18 -18.45
CA ARG A 23 16.28 -29.37 -18.83
C ARG A 23 16.56 -28.66 -20.13
N LEU A 24 17.55 -27.79 -20.12
CA LEU A 24 18.01 -27.08 -21.31
C LEU A 24 19.48 -27.34 -21.56
N GLU A 25 19.83 -27.49 -22.79
CA GLU A 25 21.21 -27.53 -23.24
C GLU A 25 21.47 -26.24 -24.05
N ILE A 26 22.55 -25.55 -23.66
CA ILE A 26 22.97 -24.31 -24.29
C ILE A 26 24.35 -24.49 -24.90
N ARG A 27 24.51 -24.00 -26.10
CA ARG A 27 25.81 -23.87 -26.74
C ARG A 27 25.84 -22.61 -27.59
N ASN A 28 26.87 -21.79 -27.43
CA ASN A 28 27.09 -20.60 -28.23
C ASN A 28 25.84 -19.69 -28.30
N GLU A 29 25.32 -19.28 -27.16
CA GLU A 29 24.12 -18.42 -27.02
C GLU A 29 22.82 -19.01 -27.57
N GLN A 30 22.82 -20.26 -28.00
CA GLN A 30 21.64 -20.91 -28.54
C GLN A 30 21.18 -22.05 -27.64
N ILE A 31 19.88 -22.15 -27.47
CA ILE A 31 19.30 -23.33 -26.87
C ILE A 31 19.30 -24.42 -27.95
N ILE A 32 20.18 -25.40 -27.80
CA ILE A 32 20.35 -26.47 -28.77
C ILE A 32 19.44 -27.68 -28.49
N ASN A 33 19.03 -27.83 -27.24
CA ASN A 33 18.14 -28.91 -26.87
C ASN A 33 17.22 -28.51 -25.71
N ILE A 34 15.95 -28.91 -25.77
CA ILE A 34 14.95 -28.70 -24.75
C ILE A 34 14.37 -30.06 -24.41
N GLU A 35 14.71 -30.59 -23.24
CA GLU A 35 14.10 -31.82 -22.73
C GLU A 35 12.82 -31.51 -21.97
N GLU A 36 11.78 -32.23 -22.32
CA GLU A 36 10.42 -31.99 -21.88
C GLU A 36 10.18 -32.29 -20.42
N SER A 37 9.43 -31.44 -19.73
CA SER A 37 8.77 -31.80 -18.50
C SER A 37 7.39 -32.45 -18.77
N LYS A 38 6.94 -33.28 -17.88
CA LYS A 38 5.62 -33.92 -17.99
C LYS A 38 4.50 -33.03 -17.46
N LEU A 39 4.30 -31.86 -18.07
CA LEU A 39 3.10 -31.06 -17.82
C LEU A 39 2.03 -31.40 -18.83
N ASN A 40 0.79 -31.59 -18.39
CA ASN A 40 -0.33 -31.74 -19.27
C ASN A 40 -0.65 -30.49 -20.03
N LYS A 41 -1.14 -30.60 -21.26
CA LYS A 41 -1.50 -29.43 -22.12
C LYS A 41 -2.48 -28.47 -21.46
N GLU A 42 -3.25 -28.94 -20.49
CA GLU A 42 -4.29 -28.20 -19.79
C GLU A 42 -3.76 -27.36 -18.63
N ASP A 43 -2.51 -27.58 -18.23
CA ASP A 43 -1.95 -27.06 -16.99
C ASP A 43 -1.14 -25.76 -17.16
N VAL A 44 -0.88 -25.33 -18.38
CA VAL A 44 -0.08 -24.12 -18.65
C VAL A 44 -0.92 -23.08 -19.35
N TYR A 45 -1.32 -22.07 -18.63
CA TYR A 45 -2.03 -20.90 -19.14
C TYR A 45 -1.29 -19.63 -18.75
N PHE A 46 -1.20 -18.72 -19.73
CA PHE A 46 -0.76 -17.35 -19.52
C PHE A 46 -1.96 -16.45 -19.81
N GLY A 47 -2.54 -15.92 -18.77
CA GLY A 47 -3.80 -15.23 -18.93
C GLY A 47 -4.95 -16.18 -19.22
N LYS A 48 -5.83 -15.82 -20.16
CA LYS A 48 -6.94 -16.65 -20.66
C LYS A 48 -6.57 -17.49 -21.87
N THR A 49 -5.34 -17.37 -22.37
CA THR A 49 -4.87 -18.03 -23.58
C THR A 49 -3.88 -19.14 -23.24
N LYS A 50 -3.90 -20.21 -24.01
CA LYS A 50 -2.87 -21.25 -23.93
C LYS A 50 -1.53 -20.66 -24.37
N ALA A 51 -0.49 -21.04 -23.65
CA ALA A 51 0.86 -20.64 -24.01
C ALA A 51 1.28 -21.22 -25.36
N GLU A 52 1.86 -20.39 -26.22
CA GLU A 52 2.42 -20.77 -27.50
C GLU A 52 3.87 -21.22 -27.35
N ASP A 53 4.32 -22.10 -28.25
CA ASP A 53 5.71 -22.52 -28.28
C ASP A 53 6.64 -21.36 -28.63
N GLY A 54 7.77 -21.27 -27.96
CA GLY A 54 8.80 -20.27 -28.20
C GLY A 54 9.40 -19.63 -26.94
N LEU A 55 10.30 -18.70 -27.15
CA LEU A 55 10.84 -17.87 -26.10
C LEU A 55 9.75 -16.92 -25.60
N VAL A 56 9.39 -17.01 -24.34
CA VAL A 56 8.30 -16.22 -23.74
C VAL A 56 8.79 -15.13 -22.84
N ALA A 57 9.95 -15.30 -22.22
CA ALA A 57 10.51 -14.31 -21.32
C ALA A 57 12.04 -14.44 -21.23
N ILE A 58 12.69 -13.32 -20.96
CA ILE A 58 14.06 -13.25 -20.52
C ILE A 58 14.00 -12.66 -19.11
N ILE A 59 14.46 -13.41 -18.13
CA ILE A 59 14.59 -12.93 -16.77
C ILE A 59 16.02 -12.42 -16.66
N GLU A 60 16.17 -11.12 -16.77
CA GLU A 60 17.49 -10.51 -16.69
C GLU A 60 17.85 -10.17 -15.23
N ASN A 61 19.06 -10.41 -14.98
CA ASN A 61 19.84 -9.61 -14.09
C ASN A 61 21.03 -9.17 -14.98
N ASP A 62 21.61 -8.03 -14.75
CA ASP A 62 22.49 -7.31 -15.70
C ASP A 62 23.62 -8.16 -16.31
N GLU A 63 23.90 -9.36 -15.79
CA GLU A 63 24.98 -10.23 -16.26
C GLU A 63 24.56 -11.70 -16.49
N PHE A 64 23.39 -12.14 -16.01
CA PHE A 64 22.92 -13.53 -16.13
C PHE A 64 21.45 -13.62 -16.52
N PRO A 65 21.13 -13.54 -17.81
CA PRO A 65 19.77 -13.74 -18.24
C PRO A 65 19.36 -15.21 -18.11
N TYR A 66 18.09 -15.41 -17.73
CA TYR A 66 17.40 -16.68 -17.82
C TYR A 66 16.43 -16.64 -19.00
N TYR A 67 16.53 -17.62 -19.85
CA TYR A 67 15.59 -17.79 -20.94
C TYR A 67 14.47 -18.71 -20.52
N VAL A 68 13.24 -18.25 -20.63
CA VAL A 68 12.03 -19.02 -20.40
C VAL A 68 11.40 -19.37 -21.73
N HIS A 69 11.34 -20.64 -22.04
CA HIS A 69 10.77 -21.17 -23.26
C HIS A 69 9.52 -21.98 -23.00
N ILE A 70 8.60 -21.95 -23.97
CA ILE A 70 7.48 -22.89 -24.06
C ILE A 70 7.69 -23.76 -25.29
N LYS A 71 7.54 -25.07 -25.11
CA LYS A 71 7.52 -26.04 -26.19
C LYS A 71 6.49 -27.12 -25.85
N HIS A 72 5.55 -27.37 -26.80
CA HIS A 72 4.46 -28.33 -26.62
C HIS A 72 3.70 -28.13 -25.31
N HIS A 73 3.38 -26.87 -25.00
CA HIS A 73 2.69 -26.45 -23.77
C HIS A 73 3.41 -26.73 -22.44
N LYS A 74 4.73 -26.89 -22.48
CA LYS A 74 5.58 -27.07 -21.30
C LYS A 74 6.50 -25.88 -21.15
N ILE A 75 6.82 -25.54 -19.89
CA ILE A 75 7.70 -24.39 -19.57
C ILE A 75 9.10 -24.93 -19.34
N TYR A 76 10.06 -24.27 -19.95
CA TYR A 76 11.49 -24.55 -19.85
C TYR A 76 12.20 -23.27 -19.44
N CYS A 77 13.12 -23.36 -18.49
CA CYS A 77 13.92 -22.21 -18.06
C CYS A 77 15.37 -22.62 -17.92
N THR A 78 16.29 -21.82 -18.41
CA THR A 78 17.73 -22.04 -18.26
C THR A 78 18.47 -20.75 -17.92
N PRO A 79 19.50 -20.80 -17.08
CA PRO A 79 20.45 -19.72 -17.02
C PRO A 79 21.25 -19.69 -18.34
N TYR A 80 21.29 -18.53 -18.94
CA TYR A 80 22.22 -18.26 -20.01
C TYR A 80 23.45 -17.58 -19.44
N LEU A 81 24.59 -18.28 -19.49
CA LEU A 81 25.79 -17.78 -18.87
C LEU A 81 26.73 -17.07 -19.83
N ASN A 82 26.77 -17.51 -21.04
CA ASN A 82 27.36 -16.90 -22.26
C ASN A 82 27.46 -17.96 -23.36
N ASP A 83 28.05 -17.58 -24.49
CA ASP A 83 28.30 -18.45 -25.65
C ASP A 83 29.28 -19.61 -25.37
N LYS A 84 30.01 -19.53 -24.26
CA LYS A 84 31.00 -20.53 -23.85
C LYS A 84 30.52 -21.43 -22.72
N THR A 85 29.22 -21.41 -22.44
CA THR A 85 28.60 -22.29 -21.45
C THR A 85 28.16 -23.58 -22.13
N GLU A 86 28.57 -24.71 -21.56
CA GLU A 86 28.09 -26.02 -21.95
C GLU A 86 27.58 -26.77 -20.73
N GLY A 87 26.56 -27.58 -20.92
CA GLY A 87 26.02 -28.38 -19.85
C GLY A 87 24.52 -28.54 -19.89
N SER A 88 23.98 -29.13 -18.86
CA SER A 88 22.55 -29.25 -18.68
C SER A 88 22.15 -28.92 -17.25
N LEU A 89 21.06 -28.20 -17.12
CA LEU A 89 20.45 -27.85 -15.84
C LEU A 89 19.03 -28.35 -15.81
N ASN A 90 18.73 -29.21 -14.85
CA ASN A 90 17.37 -29.60 -14.56
C ASN A 90 16.86 -28.71 -13.44
N ILE A 91 15.82 -27.98 -13.71
CA ILE A 91 15.25 -27.05 -12.75
C ILE A 91 13.73 -27.23 -12.69
N GLN A 92 13.18 -26.90 -11.56
CA GLN A 92 11.75 -26.81 -11.38
C GLN A 92 11.36 -25.32 -11.38
N VAL A 93 10.48 -24.94 -12.28
CA VAL A 93 9.99 -23.56 -12.37
C VAL A 93 8.56 -23.51 -11.87
N LYS A 94 8.31 -22.63 -10.93
CA LYS A 94 6.96 -22.26 -10.52
C LYS A 94 6.67 -20.85 -11.00
N VAL A 95 5.61 -20.70 -11.75
CA VAL A 95 5.11 -19.39 -12.18
C VAL A 95 4.10 -18.91 -11.14
N TYR A 96 4.36 -17.75 -10.58
CA TYR A 96 3.55 -17.22 -9.49
C TYR A 96 3.34 -15.70 -9.68
N HIS A 97 2.14 -15.28 -10.06
CA HIS A 97 1.80 -13.85 -10.21
C HIS A 97 2.87 -13.02 -10.94
N ASN A 98 3.21 -13.36 -12.15
CA ASN A 98 4.27 -12.72 -12.94
C ASN A 98 5.69 -12.83 -12.35
N ARG A 99 5.92 -13.79 -11.49
CA ARG A 99 7.24 -14.08 -10.95
C ARG A 99 7.59 -15.52 -11.21
N PHE A 100 8.86 -15.76 -11.50
CA PHE A 100 9.40 -17.10 -11.62
C PHE A 100 10.14 -17.46 -10.36
N LYS A 101 9.93 -18.70 -9.92
CA LYS A 101 10.68 -19.32 -8.87
C LYS A 101 11.40 -20.52 -9.47
N VAL A 102 12.71 -20.46 -9.46
CA VAL A 102 13.56 -21.52 -10.02
C VAL A 102 14.01 -22.42 -8.90
N GLU A 103 13.69 -23.70 -8.99
CA GLU A 103 14.06 -24.72 -8.03
C GLU A 103 14.93 -25.76 -8.72
N PRO A 104 16.24 -25.79 -8.52
CA PRO A 104 17.07 -26.86 -9.08
C PRO A 104 16.68 -28.21 -8.49
N THR A 105 16.32 -29.16 -9.31
CA THR A 105 15.97 -30.52 -8.90
C THR A 105 17.05 -31.52 -9.20
N ARG A 106 17.83 -31.28 -10.25
CA ARG A 106 18.98 -32.07 -10.66
C ARG A 106 19.87 -31.19 -11.53
N TYR A 107 21.17 -31.30 -11.37
CA TYR A 107 22.11 -30.59 -12.21
C TYR A 107 23.31 -31.46 -12.55
N SER A 108 23.75 -31.32 -13.76
CA SER A 108 25.03 -31.58 -14.30
C SER A 108 25.38 -30.39 -15.16
N TYR A 109 26.11 -29.47 -14.59
CA TYR A 109 26.24 -28.17 -15.18
C TYR A 109 27.65 -27.68 -14.93
N LYS A 110 28.29 -27.21 -15.98
CA LYS A 110 29.65 -26.71 -15.93
C LYS A 110 29.72 -25.49 -16.84
N VAL A 111 30.31 -24.45 -16.31
CA VAL A 111 30.78 -23.34 -17.12
C VAL A 111 32.13 -23.75 -17.72
N VAL A 112 32.17 -23.89 -19.04
CA VAL A 112 33.37 -24.37 -19.75
C VAL A 112 34.30 -23.23 -20.11
N ASP A 113 33.76 -22.01 -20.14
CA ASP A 113 34.57 -20.81 -20.19
C ASP A 113 33.93 -19.74 -19.34
N THR A 114 34.70 -18.84 -18.83
CA THR A 114 34.21 -17.79 -17.98
C THR A 114 33.59 -16.69 -18.80
N TYR A 115 32.45 -16.28 -18.37
CA TYR A 115 31.79 -15.08 -18.84
C TYR A 115 32.68 -13.86 -18.65
N SER A 116 33.33 -13.89 -17.54
CA SER A 116 34.52 -13.14 -17.20
C SER A 116 35.38 -14.08 -16.37
N ASP A 117 36.57 -13.69 -16.06
CA ASP A 117 37.47 -14.43 -15.17
C ASP A 117 36.88 -14.67 -13.77
N ALA A 118 35.76 -14.07 -13.48
CA ALA A 118 35.02 -14.23 -12.22
C ALA A 118 34.07 -15.43 -12.20
N MET A 119 33.80 -16.07 -13.33
CA MET A 119 32.93 -17.25 -13.40
C MET A 119 33.60 -18.47 -12.83
N THR A 120 32.91 -19.20 -11.99
CA THR A 120 33.40 -20.44 -11.39
C THR A 120 32.49 -21.61 -11.74
N GLU A 121 33.09 -22.79 -11.81
CA GLU A 121 32.33 -24.03 -11.90
C GLU A 121 31.47 -24.19 -10.64
N LEU A 122 30.19 -24.39 -10.83
CA LEU A 122 29.27 -24.62 -9.73
C LEU A 122 29.34 -26.08 -9.29
N ASP A 123 29.64 -26.29 -8.02
CA ASP A 123 29.60 -27.64 -7.45
C ASP A 123 28.14 -28.14 -7.44
N ALA A 124 27.93 -29.23 -8.19
CA ALA A 124 26.67 -29.92 -8.23
C ALA A 124 26.13 -30.30 -6.84
N SER A 125 26.98 -30.47 -5.85
CA SER A 125 26.56 -30.76 -4.48
C SER A 125 25.76 -29.64 -3.81
N LEU A 126 25.95 -28.37 -4.24
CA LEU A 126 25.24 -27.21 -3.73
C LEU A 126 23.74 -27.31 -3.87
N PHE A 127 23.32 -27.99 -4.89
CA PHE A 127 21.92 -28.06 -5.27
C PHE A 127 21.24 -29.35 -4.82
N LYS A 128 21.94 -30.25 -4.12
CA LYS A 128 21.34 -31.48 -3.62
C LYS A 128 20.23 -31.18 -2.63
N LYS A 129 19.09 -31.84 -2.82
CA LYS A 129 17.96 -31.77 -1.91
C LYS A 129 18.38 -32.04 -0.47
N GLY A 130 18.04 -31.16 0.44
CA GLY A 130 18.32 -31.33 1.87
C GLY A 130 19.69 -30.84 2.34
N ARG A 131 20.55 -30.35 1.46
CA ARG A 131 21.78 -29.68 1.89
C ARG A 131 21.54 -28.20 2.08
N LYS A 132 22.18 -27.65 3.11
CA LYS A 132 22.20 -26.21 3.33
C LYS A 132 23.04 -25.57 2.22
N PRO A 133 22.53 -24.58 1.53
CA PRO A 133 23.37 -23.73 0.70
C PRO A 133 24.29 -22.94 1.63
N PHE A 134 25.54 -22.90 1.28
CA PHE A 134 26.57 -22.41 2.17
C PHE A 134 27.15 -21.08 1.72
N ILE A 135 26.54 -20.46 0.76
CA ILE A 135 27.06 -19.21 0.21
C ILE A 135 26.75 -18.05 1.16
N GLU A 136 27.61 -17.86 2.09
CA GLU A 136 27.63 -16.68 2.99
C GLU A 136 28.75 -15.72 2.61
N ASP A 137 29.61 -16.16 1.71
CA ASP A 137 30.89 -15.59 1.39
C ASP A 137 30.86 -15.01 -0.04
N GLU A 138 31.68 -14.00 -0.24
CA GLU A 138 31.86 -13.38 -1.55
C GLU A 138 32.50 -14.31 -2.58
N THR A 139 33.18 -15.37 -2.14
CA THR A 139 33.77 -16.40 -3.00
C THR A 139 32.75 -17.22 -3.77
N ASN A 140 31.48 -17.21 -3.34
CA ASN A 140 30.40 -17.93 -3.96
C ASN A 140 29.59 -17.07 -4.95
N ARG A 141 30.27 -16.19 -5.63
CA ARG A 141 29.68 -15.38 -6.70
C ARG A 141 29.51 -16.22 -7.95
N ILE A 142 28.42 -15.91 -8.66
CA ILE A 142 28.21 -16.40 -10.01
C ILE A 142 28.32 -15.19 -10.92
N GLY A 143 29.41 -15.07 -11.68
CA GLY A 143 29.70 -13.93 -12.54
C GLY A 143 30.51 -12.82 -11.87
N ASP A 144 30.65 -11.71 -12.53
CA ASP A 144 31.40 -10.54 -12.08
C ASP A 144 30.79 -9.86 -10.84
N PRO A 145 31.63 -9.11 -10.09
CA PRO A 145 31.44 -8.70 -8.69
C PRO A 145 30.05 -8.23 -8.24
N ALA A 146 29.19 -7.92 -9.13
CA ALA A 146 27.85 -7.43 -8.78
C ALA A 146 26.80 -8.51 -8.53
N ILE A 147 27.07 -9.77 -8.91
CA ILE A 147 26.04 -10.83 -8.84
C ILE A 147 26.36 -11.82 -7.73
N PHE A 148 25.37 -12.04 -6.90
CA PHE A 148 25.42 -13.03 -5.85
C PHE A 148 24.30 -14.04 -6.06
N ALA A 149 24.63 -15.33 -5.93
CA ALA A 149 23.64 -16.38 -5.85
C ALA A 149 23.46 -16.77 -4.41
N LYS A 150 22.21 -16.75 -3.96
CA LYS A 150 21.85 -17.27 -2.66
C LYS A 150 20.88 -18.42 -2.82
N PHE A 151 21.13 -19.49 -2.09
CA PHE A 151 20.27 -20.64 -2.07
C PHE A 151 19.32 -20.54 -0.88
N LYS A 152 18.04 -20.55 -1.15
CA LYS A 152 17.02 -20.52 -0.14
C LYS A 152 16.43 -21.90 0.02
N TYR A 153 16.49 -22.39 1.22
CA TYR A 153 15.95 -23.69 1.57
C TYR A 153 14.56 -23.59 2.14
N THR A 154 13.59 -24.19 1.48
CA THR A 154 12.21 -24.34 1.97
C THR A 154 11.68 -25.69 1.56
N ASP A 155 11.08 -26.43 2.50
CA ASP A 155 10.40 -27.70 2.21
C ASP A 155 11.19 -28.70 1.38
N TYR A 156 12.47 -28.85 1.69
CA TYR A 156 13.39 -29.78 1.02
C TYR A 156 13.81 -29.39 -0.40
N THR A 157 13.43 -28.22 -0.87
CA THR A 157 13.82 -27.70 -2.18
C THR A 157 14.75 -26.52 -2.01
N THR A 158 15.83 -26.52 -2.75
CA THR A 158 16.78 -25.40 -2.78
C THR A 158 16.36 -24.45 -3.89
N PHE A 159 16.25 -23.18 -3.55
CA PHE A 159 16.00 -22.14 -4.51
C PHE A 159 17.31 -21.42 -4.81
N LEU A 160 17.49 -21.08 -6.07
CA LEU A 160 18.51 -20.19 -6.50
C LEU A 160 17.90 -18.79 -6.66
N GLU A 161 18.29 -17.87 -5.80
CA GLU A 161 17.94 -16.46 -5.92
C GLU A 161 19.19 -15.69 -6.33
N TYR A 162 19.07 -14.90 -7.37
CA TYR A 162 20.12 -13.99 -7.81
C TYR A 162 19.80 -12.57 -7.35
N THR A 163 20.84 -11.88 -6.95
CA THR A 163 20.73 -10.49 -6.50
C THR A 163 22.03 -9.74 -6.81
N ASN A 164 21.89 -8.49 -7.14
CA ASN A 164 23.01 -7.57 -7.28
C ASN A 164 23.36 -6.88 -5.95
N SER A 165 22.69 -7.21 -4.87
CA SER A 165 22.90 -6.62 -3.55
C SER A 165 23.40 -7.63 -2.54
N LYS A 166 24.56 -7.35 -1.95
CA LYS A 166 25.11 -8.16 -0.84
C LYS A 166 24.16 -8.25 0.36
N LYS A 167 23.32 -7.25 0.58
CA LYS A 167 22.34 -7.23 1.68
C LYS A 167 21.23 -8.27 1.47
N ASP A 168 20.86 -8.52 0.22
CA ASP A 168 19.82 -9.50 -0.11
C ASP A 168 20.36 -10.92 -0.11
N PHE A 169 21.67 -11.07 -0.04
CA PHE A 169 22.37 -12.34 -0.01
C PHE A 169 22.41 -13.01 1.37
N ALA A 170 21.87 -12.36 2.40
CA ALA A 170 21.84 -12.92 3.73
C ALA A 170 21.01 -14.21 3.77
N PHE A 171 21.61 -15.32 4.19
CA PHE A 171 20.89 -16.54 4.47
C PHE A 171 19.85 -16.30 5.57
N LYS A 172 18.65 -16.78 5.34
CA LYS A 172 17.76 -17.07 6.46
C LYS A 172 18.34 -18.31 7.17
N THR A 173 19.15 -18.08 8.19
CA THR A 173 19.44 -19.11 9.18
C THR A 173 18.13 -19.68 9.70
N ASN A 174 18.05 -20.98 9.92
CA ASN A 174 16.88 -21.56 10.55
C ASN A 174 16.66 -20.86 11.90
N VAL A 175 15.52 -20.19 12.03
CA VAL A 175 15.17 -19.54 13.28
C VAL A 175 14.50 -20.57 14.15
N LEU A 176 15.11 -20.84 15.30
CA LEU A 176 14.57 -21.74 16.30
C LEU A 176 13.95 -20.90 17.42
N GLU A 177 12.71 -21.17 17.73
CA GLU A 177 11.96 -20.56 18.82
C GLU A 177 11.55 -21.61 19.83
N VAL A 178 11.92 -21.43 21.10
CA VAL A 178 11.46 -22.26 22.18
C VAL A 178 10.16 -21.69 22.73
N LEU A 179 9.07 -22.38 22.52
CA LEU A 179 7.72 -21.88 22.81
C LEU A 179 7.27 -22.14 24.25
N THR A 180 7.94 -23.02 24.97
CA THR A 180 7.64 -23.34 26.38
C THR A 180 8.89 -23.17 27.23
N PRO A 181 8.74 -22.82 28.53
CA PRO A 181 9.87 -22.75 29.43
C PRO A 181 10.67 -24.06 29.41
N SER A 182 11.97 -23.98 29.21
CA SER A 182 12.87 -25.12 29.14
C SER A 182 14.17 -24.82 29.86
N GLN A 183 14.69 -25.82 30.58
CA GLN A 183 16.03 -25.78 31.10
C GLN A 183 17.08 -26.24 30.09
N LEU A 184 16.64 -26.88 29.00
CA LEU A 184 17.48 -27.24 27.88
C LEU A 184 17.66 -26.03 26.96
N LYS A 185 18.86 -25.87 26.46
CA LYS A 185 19.19 -24.89 25.41
C LYS A 185 19.10 -25.55 24.05
N PHE A 186 18.58 -24.81 23.11
CA PHE A 186 18.44 -25.25 21.72
C PHE A 186 19.07 -24.20 20.82
N ASP A 187 19.95 -24.66 19.92
CA ASP A 187 20.64 -23.79 18.99
C ASP A 187 20.99 -24.56 17.71
N PHE A 188 21.49 -23.86 16.71
CA PHE A 188 22.06 -24.46 15.52
C PHE A 188 23.58 -24.32 15.54
N ASN A 189 24.29 -25.41 15.20
CA ASN A 189 25.73 -25.32 14.94
C ASN A 189 25.99 -24.74 13.55
N SER A 190 27.27 -24.52 13.24
CA SER A 190 27.72 -24.02 11.93
C SER A 190 27.32 -24.91 10.75
N ALA A 191 27.14 -26.22 11.00
CA ALA A 191 26.61 -27.18 10.01
C ALA A 191 25.07 -27.16 9.92
N ASN A 192 24.40 -26.23 10.60
CA ASN A 192 22.95 -26.09 10.65
C ASN A 192 22.22 -27.33 11.19
N GLU A 193 22.86 -28.01 12.12
CA GLU A 193 22.27 -29.14 12.84
C GLU A 193 21.73 -28.65 14.18
N LEU A 194 20.58 -29.19 14.64
CA LEU A 194 20.00 -28.82 15.92
C LEU A 194 20.84 -29.36 17.06
N VAL A 195 21.29 -28.46 17.90
CA VAL A 195 22.03 -28.78 19.13
C VAL A 195 21.10 -28.68 20.32
N VAL A 196 20.95 -29.77 21.06
CA VAL A 196 20.32 -29.77 22.38
C VAL A 196 21.41 -29.81 23.42
N ALA A 197 21.40 -28.87 24.35
CA ALA A 197 22.48 -28.69 25.33
C ALA A 197 21.95 -28.40 26.72
N LYS A 198 22.68 -28.92 27.71
CA LYS A 198 22.55 -28.55 29.12
C LYS A 198 23.91 -28.73 29.79
N ASP A 199 24.38 -27.67 30.43
CA ASP A 199 25.71 -27.62 31.04
C ASP A 199 26.80 -27.98 30.01
N LYS A 200 27.63 -28.99 30.29
CA LYS A 200 28.68 -29.47 29.37
C LYS A 200 28.19 -30.52 28.38
N HIS A 201 26.95 -31.04 28.55
CA HIS A 201 26.40 -32.08 27.67
C HIS A 201 25.74 -31.47 26.44
N ARG A 202 26.04 -32.04 25.28
CA ARG A 202 25.50 -31.62 24.00
C ARG A 202 25.15 -32.84 23.14
N GLN A 203 23.99 -32.79 22.49
CA GLN A 203 23.59 -33.75 21.48
C GLN A 203 23.29 -33.01 20.20
N ILE A 204 23.83 -33.52 19.10
CA ILE A 204 23.62 -32.97 17.76
C ILE A 204 22.61 -33.83 17.03
N ILE A 205 21.60 -33.19 16.45
CA ILE A 205 20.52 -33.85 15.72
C ILE A 205 20.51 -33.33 14.31
N ARG A 206 20.68 -34.21 13.35
CA ARG A 206 20.64 -33.84 11.94
C ARG A 206 19.24 -33.50 11.51
N LEU A 207 19.08 -32.40 10.80
CA LEU A 207 17.77 -31.95 10.31
C LEU A 207 17.06 -32.99 9.43
N ASN A 208 17.80 -33.78 8.69
CA ASN A 208 17.25 -34.86 7.88
C ASN A 208 16.59 -35.97 8.72
N ASP A 209 17.08 -36.23 9.93
CA ASP A 209 16.49 -37.17 10.84
C ASP A 209 15.21 -36.65 11.45
N LEU A 210 15.18 -35.34 11.81
CA LEU A 210 13.96 -34.67 12.22
C LEU A 210 12.88 -34.65 11.13
N LYS A 211 13.28 -34.58 9.87
CA LYS A 211 12.37 -34.50 8.73
C LYS A 211 11.75 -35.82 8.34
N LYS A 212 12.39 -36.94 8.63
CA LYS A 212 11.88 -38.29 8.31
C LYS A 212 10.80 -38.76 9.27
N MET A 213 10.35 -37.92 10.19
CA MET A 213 9.32 -38.25 11.19
C MET A 213 9.63 -39.47 12.06
N LYS A 214 10.87 -39.87 12.17
CA LYS A 214 11.29 -40.90 13.12
C LYS A 214 11.41 -40.31 14.49
N ASP A 215 10.97 -41.04 15.50
CA ASP A 215 11.21 -40.66 16.91
C ASP A 215 12.71 -40.63 17.14
N ILE A 216 13.24 -39.43 17.36
CA ILE A 216 14.66 -39.23 17.63
C ILE A 216 14.86 -39.37 19.13
N LYS A 217 15.56 -40.39 19.55
CA LYS A 217 15.91 -40.55 20.96
C LYS A 217 16.89 -39.45 21.39
N LEU A 218 16.55 -38.76 22.45
CA LEU A 218 17.49 -37.85 23.14
C LEU A 218 18.23 -38.64 24.23
N ASP A 219 19.44 -38.15 24.52
CA ASP A 219 20.27 -38.72 25.58
C ASP A 219 19.52 -38.70 26.92
N ASP A 220 19.68 -39.77 27.66
CA ASP A 220 19.02 -39.99 28.95
C ASP A 220 19.45 -38.94 30.00
N TYR A 221 20.59 -38.26 29.78
CA TYR A 221 21.00 -37.11 30.58
C TYR A 221 19.99 -35.98 30.58
N PHE A 222 19.29 -35.74 29.43
CA PHE A 222 18.31 -34.67 29.29
C PHE A 222 16.96 -34.98 29.94
N LEU A 223 16.67 -36.22 30.29
CA LEU A 223 15.39 -36.63 30.87
C LEU A 223 14.99 -35.84 32.07
N LYS A 224 15.91 -35.58 33.00
CA LYS A 224 15.64 -34.81 34.25
C LYS A 224 15.28 -33.35 34.00
N TYR A 225 15.58 -32.82 32.82
CA TYR A 225 15.32 -31.43 32.44
C TYR A 225 14.12 -31.27 31.52
N ALA A 226 13.54 -32.34 31.01
CA ALA A 226 12.40 -32.34 30.07
C ALA A 226 11.19 -33.07 30.66
N GLN A 227 10.88 -32.85 31.96
CA GLN A 227 9.74 -33.45 32.65
C GLN A 227 8.39 -33.00 32.08
N LYS A 228 8.33 -31.85 31.42
CA LYS A 228 7.18 -31.35 30.67
C LYS A 228 7.49 -31.29 29.20
N PRO A 229 6.49 -31.47 28.32
CA PRO A 229 6.71 -31.32 26.88
C PRO A 229 7.29 -29.95 26.54
N ILE A 230 8.32 -29.92 25.69
CA ILE A 230 8.96 -28.70 25.21
C ILE A 230 8.54 -28.53 23.77
N TYR A 231 7.91 -27.41 23.47
CA TYR A 231 7.47 -27.04 22.13
C TYR A 231 8.47 -26.11 21.47
N LEU A 232 8.91 -26.48 20.29
CA LEU A 232 9.84 -25.74 19.47
C LEU A 232 9.19 -25.37 18.15
N LYS A 233 9.51 -24.20 17.63
CA LYS A 233 9.18 -23.79 16.27
C LYS A 233 10.47 -23.55 15.51
N MET A 234 10.61 -24.16 14.37
CA MET A 234 11.72 -23.97 13.47
C MET A 234 11.18 -23.57 12.09
N ASN A 235 11.41 -22.33 11.72
CA ASN A 235 10.73 -21.72 10.58
C ASN A 235 9.20 -21.84 10.70
N ASP A 236 8.57 -22.61 9.82
CA ASP A 236 7.11 -22.82 9.84
C ASP A 236 6.72 -24.22 10.37
N LYS A 237 7.65 -24.97 10.95
CA LYS A 237 7.40 -26.32 11.51
C LYS A 237 7.50 -26.32 13.02
N PHE A 238 6.61 -27.11 13.61
CA PHE A 238 6.54 -27.31 15.04
C PHE A 238 7.11 -28.68 15.42
N PHE A 239 7.81 -28.69 16.52
CA PHE A 239 8.41 -29.88 17.09
C PHE A 239 8.03 -29.98 18.56
N ILE A 240 7.78 -31.19 19.03
CA ILE A 240 7.50 -31.47 20.42
C ILE A 240 8.59 -32.40 20.93
N ILE A 241 9.26 -32.00 22.00
CA ILE A 241 10.11 -32.86 22.78
C ILE A 241 9.27 -33.36 23.94
N SER A 242 9.00 -34.64 23.97
CA SER A 242 8.15 -35.24 25.00
C SER A 242 8.74 -36.56 25.48
N TYR A 243 8.42 -36.87 26.74
CA TYR A 243 8.71 -38.17 27.35
C TYR A 243 7.60 -39.13 27.07
N HIS A 244 7.90 -40.22 26.40
CA HIS A 244 6.94 -41.27 26.09
C HIS A 244 7.64 -42.64 26.13
N ASN A 245 7.02 -43.65 26.73
CA ASN A 245 7.57 -45.00 26.87
C ASN A 245 9.01 -45.04 27.38
N GLN A 246 9.29 -44.30 28.46
CA GLN A 246 10.62 -44.18 29.09
C GLN A 246 11.72 -43.61 28.15
N LYS A 247 11.33 -42.96 27.07
CA LYS A 247 12.28 -42.30 26.14
C LYS A 247 11.87 -40.88 25.89
N LEU A 248 12.86 -40.01 25.84
CA LEU A 248 12.68 -38.63 25.38
C LEU A 248 12.82 -38.62 23.87
N SER A 249 11.81 -38.07 23.20
CA SER A 249 11.78 -38.07 21.74
C SER A 249 11.38 -36.69 21.20
N ILE A 250 11.85 -36.40 19.99
CA ILE A 250 11.43 -35.23 19.22
C ILE A 250 10.49 -35.68 18.12
N LYS A 251 9.31 -35.11 18.05
CA LYS A 251 8.32 -35.34 16.99
C LYS A 251 8.00 -34.08 16.26
N THR A 252 7.69 -34.16 14.99
CA THR A 252 7.09 -33.06 14.22
C THR A 252 5.58 -33.06 14.43
N ASP A 253 5.00 -31.85 14.49
CA ASP A 253 3.56 -31.68 14.54
C ASP A 253 3.10 -30.63 13.49
N LYS A 254 1.82 -30.65 13.13
CA LYS A 254 1.26 -29.72 12.16
C LYS A 254 0.88 -28.42 12.84
N GLU A 255 1.28 -27.31 12.24
CA GLU A 255 0.95 -25.96 12.74
C GLU A 255 -0.54 -25.80 13.04
N LYS A 256 -1.41 -26.29 12.16
CA LYS A 256 -2.86 -26.20 12.30
C LYS A 256 -3.38 -26.93 13.54
N GLU A 257 -2.73 -28.00 13.94
CA GLU A 257 -3.11 -28.79 15.11
C GLU A 257 -2.64 -28.14 16.41
N LEU A 258 -1.47 -27.53 16.41
CA LEU A 258 -0.88 -26.86 17.57
C LEU A 258 -1.43 -25.44 17.80
N LEU A 259 -1.64 -24.71 16.71
CA LEU A 259 -1.99 -23.29 16.73
C LEU A 259 -3.47 -22.99 16.51
N SER A 260 -4.29 -24.01 16.28
CA SER A 260 -5.74 -23.80 16.25
C SER A 260 -6.16 -23.15 17.57
N GLN A 261 -6.56 -21.87 17.49
CA GLN A 261 -6.94 -21.16 18.70
C GLN A 261 -8.39 -20.70 18.64
N ARG A 262 -9.04 -20.81 19.77
CA ARG A 262 -10.25 -20.04 20.09
C ARG A 262 -9.87 -19.02 21.13
N SER A 263 -10.35 -17.82 20.96
CA SER A 263 -10.11 -16.77 21.94
C SER A 263 -11.36 -15.94 22.18
N ASN A 264 -11.58 -15.57 23.40
CA ASN A 264 -12.64 -14.68 23.82
C ASN A 264 -12.01 -13.55 24.66
N ILE A 265 -11.66 -12.46 24.00
CA ILE A 265 -10.90 -11.37 24.57
C ILE A 265 -11.84 -10.25 25.01
N SER A 266 -11.66 -9.76 26.22
CA SER A 266 -12.26 -8.55 26.77
C SER A 266 -11.20 -7.44 26.85
N VAL A 267 -11.63 -6.22 26.58
CA VAL A 267 -10.76 -5.04 26.61
C VAL A 267 -11.43 -3.96 27.42
N GLU A 268 -10.73 -3.47 28.43
CA GLU A 268 -11.20 -2.40 29.28
C GLU A 268 -10.12 -1.34 29.51
N ARG A 269 -10.55 -0.08 29.58
CA ARG A 269 -9.68 1.02 29.98
C ARG A 269 -9.90 1.32 31.45
N ALA A 270 -8.83 1.24 32.23
CA ALA A 270 -8.82 1.59 33.63
C ALA A 270 -7.63 2.54 33.94
N GLY A 271 -7.95 3.80 34.18
CA GLY A 271 -6.95 4.81 34.50
C GLY A 271 -5.86 4.95 33.40
N ARG A 272 -4.62 4.62 33.76
CA ARG A 272 -3.43 4.72 32.87
C ARG A 272 -3.15 3.45 32.06
N TYR A 273 -4.05 2.44 32.16
CA TYR A 273 -3.86 1.15 31.54
C TYR A 273 -5.03 0.76 30.64
N ILE A 274 -4.73 -0.06 29.65
CA ILE A 274 -5.71 -0.89 28.95
C ILE A 274 -5.49 -2.32 29.40
N THR A 275 -6.49 -2.92 30.00
CA THR A 275 -6.48 -4.32 30.40
C THR A 275 -7.03 -5.14 29.23
N ILE A 276 -6.22 -6.05 28.73
CA ILE A 276 -6.60 -7.07 27.75
C ILE A 276 -6.63 -8.37 28.55
N SER A 277 -7.81 -8.98 28.65
CA SER A 277 -8.00 -10.22 29.40
C SER A 277 -8.95 -11.14 28.67
N GLY A 278 -8.92 -12.40 29.01
CA GLY A 278 -9.84 -13.38 28.45
C GLY A 278 -9.23 -14.75 28.35
N GLU A 279 -9.80 -15.53 27.46
CA GLU A 279 -9.44 -16.90 27.23
C GLU A 279 -8.75 -17.06 25.87
N ILE A 280 -7.61 -17.73 25.87
CA ILE A 280 -6.95 -18.23 24.65
C ILE A 280 -6.77 -19.74 24.81
N MET A 281 -7.30 -20.49 23.85
CA MET A 281 -7.12 -21.93 23.78
C MET A 281 -6.23 -22.27 22.59
N TYR A 282 -4.98 -22.59 22.89
CA TYR A 282 -4.11 -23.27 21.94
C TYR A 282 -4.33 -24.79 22.10
N ASN A 283 -4.17 -25.54 21.03
CA ASN A 283 -4.25 -27.00 21.10
C ASN A 283 -3.07 -27.61 21.89
N ALA A 284 -1.95 -26.90 21.94
CA ALA A 284 -0.82 -27.23 22.79
C ALA A 284 -0.80 -26.39 24.06
N PRO A 285 -0.22 -26.87 25.19
CA PRO A 285 -0.15 -26.16 26.46
C PRO A 285 0.94 -25.07 26.44
N ILE A 286 0.86 -24.19 25.45
CA ILE A 286 1.81 -23.09 25.25
C ILE A 286 1.26 -21.84 25.95
N GLN A 287 2.03 -21.26 26.84
CA GLN A 287 1.69 -20.02 27.54
C GLN A 287 2.70 -18.93 27.19
N PRO A 288 2.42 -18.12 26.16
CA PRO A 288 3.23 -16.94 25.88
C PRO A 288 3.38 -16.03 27.10
N ASP A 289 4.52 -15.36 27.20
CA ASP A 289 4.88 -14.52 28.35
C ASP A 289 4.59 -13.04 28.14
N THR A 290 4.53 -12.60 26.89
CA THR A 290 4.38 -11.18 26.57
C THR A 290 3.43 -10.93 25.40
N LEU A 291 2.89 -9.70 25.36
CA LEU A 291 2.25 -9.11 24.18
C LEU A 291 3.23 -8.14 23.52
N ILE A 292 3.38 -8.25 22.21
CA ILE A 292 4.20 -7.36 21.38
C ILE A 292 3.43 -6.91 20.15
N THR A 293 3.91 -5.87 19.46
CA THR A 293 3.40 -5.48 18.14
C THR A 293 4.01 -6.36 17.04
N LYS A 294 3.47 -6.27 15.83
CA LYS A 294 4.06 -6.89 14.63
C LYS A 294 5.53 -6.49 14.41
N SER A 295 5.91 -5.26 14.77
CA SER A 295 7.28 -4.75 14.69
C SER A 295 8.19 -5.19 15.85
N GLY A 296 7.68 -5.97 16.80
CA GLY A 296 8.45 -6.44 17.97
C GLY A 296 8.40 -5.50 19.19
N GLN A 297 7.72 -4.36 19.12
CA GLN A 297 7.63 -3.45 20.26
C GLN A 297 6.85 -4.09 21.39
N PHE A 298 7.43 -4.09 22.60
CA PHE A 298 6.82 -4.60 23.83
C PHE A 298 5.56 -3.81 24.20
N LEU A 299 4.49 -4.50 24.57
CA LEU A 299 3.22 -3.92 25.00
C LEU A 299 2.93 -4.23 26.49
N ALA A 300 3.00 -5.50 26.87
CA ALA A 300 2.71 -5.94 28.24
C ALA A 300 3.23 -7.34 28.51
N LYS A 301 3.50 -7.65 29.79
CA LYS A 301 3.63 -9.03 30.26
C LYS A 301 2.25 -9.67 30.36
N ILE A 302 2.17 -10.95 30.01
CA ILE A 302 0.96 -11.77 30.17
C ILE A 302 1.03 -12.39 31.56
N LYS A 303 -0.05 -12.24 32.33
CA LYS A 303 -0.26 -12.97 33.60
C LYS A 303 -1.33 -14.03 33.34
N TRP A 304 -0.94 -15.29 33.38
CA TRP A 304 -1.85 -16.41 33.31
C TRP A 304 -2.51 -16.66 34.64
N ILE A 305 -3.84 -16.79 34.64
CA ILE A 305 -4.65 -17.13 35.81
C ILE A 305 -4.76 -18.64 35.93
N ASN A 306 -4.90 -19.29 34.78
CA ASN A 306 -4.86 -20.76 34.62
C ASN A 306 -4.31 -21.07 33.23
N LEU A 307 -4.46 -22.31 32.73
CA LEU A 307 -3.91 -22.74 31.44
C LEU A 307 -4.41 -21.90 30.22
N HIS A 308 -5.62 -21.37 30.32
CA HIS A 308 -6.27 -20.69 29.18
C HIS A 308 -6.64 -19.23 29.45
N HIS A 309 -6.81 -18.86 30.72
CA HIS A 309 -7.22 -17.50 31.07
C HIS A 309 -6.02 -16.62 31.40
N PHE A 310 -5.98 -15.45 30.82
CA PHE A 310 -4.90 -14.50 31.01
C PHE A 310 -5.40 -13.08 31.23
N THR A 311 -4.51 -12.25 31.72
CA THR A 311 -4.66 -10.80 31.79
C THR A 311 -3.33 -10.12 31.42
N ALA A 312 -3.40 -9.01 30.72
CA ALA A 312 -2.25 -8.19 30.37
C ALA A 312 -2.61 -6.71 30.51
N LYS A 313 -1.76 -5.92 31.14
CA LYS A 313 -1.97 -4.48 31.34
C LYS A 313 -1.02 -3.68 30.48
N VAL A 314 -1.55 -3.08 29.41
CA VAL A 314 -0.82 -2.21 28.48
C VAL A 314 -0.83 -0.78 29.00
N LYS A 315 0.33 -0.15 29.12
CA LYS A 315 0.43 1.26 29.55
C LYS A 315 0.02 2.19 28.41
N ILE A 316 -0.93 3.09 28.65
CA ILE A 316 -1.40 4.04 27.62
C ILE A 316 -0.27 4.94 27.10
N LYS A 317 0.69 5.32 27.94
CA LYS A 317 1.82 6.14 27.53
C LYS A 317 2.65 5.50 26.40
N ASP A 318 2.81 4.17 26.45
CA ASP A 318 3.64 3.44 25.50
C ASP A 318 2.97 3.33 24.12
N LEU A 319 1.62 3.42 24.08
CA LEU A 319 0.85 3.38 22.84
C LEU A 319 0.99 4.65 21.98
N ARG A 320 1.43 5.76 22.57
CA ARG A 320 1.65 7.03 21.84
C ARG A 320 2.89 7.01 20.94
N HIS A 321 3.76 6.03 21.12
CA HIS A 321 4.96 5.82 20.32
C HIS A 321 4.76 4.74 19.24
N LEU A 322 3.55 4.21 19.10
CA LEU A 322 3.23 3.26 18.04
C LEU A 322 3.10 3.98 16.69
N LYS A 323 3.29 3.24 15.61
CA LYS A 323 2.92 3.70 14.25
C LYS A 323 1.43 4.05 14.20
N GLU A 324 1.04 4.88 13.26
CA GLU A 324 -0.37 5.31 13.12
C GLU A 324 -1.34 4.13 13.02
N ILE A 325 -1.02 3.15 12.20
CA ILE A 325 -1.83 1.94 11.97
C ILE A 325 -0.94 0.71 11.83
N HIS A 326 -1.55 -0.47 11.67
CA HIS A 326 -0.88 -1.76 11.46
C HIS A 326 -0.09 -2.31 12.66
N ASN A 327 -0.40 -1.87 13.88
CA ASN A 327 0.19 -2.41 15.10
C ASN A 327 -0.61 -3.66 15.56
N THR A 328 -0.60 -4.72 14.76
CA THR A 328 -1.23 -5.99 15.14
C THR A 328 -0.53 -6.55 16.38
N ILE A 329 -1.34 -6.96 17.36
CA ILE A 329 -0.87 -7.52 18.63
C ILE A 329 -0.55 -8.99 18.41
N PHE A 330 0.61 -9.39 18.85
CA PHE A 330 1.05 -10.78 18.89
C PHE A 330 1.31 -11.21 20.32
N THR A 331 1.05 -12.46 20.59
CA THR A 331 1.64 -13.14 21.74
C THR A 331 3.10 -13.46 21.41
N ALA A 332 3.96 -13.44 22.41
CA ALA A 332 5.37 -13.76 22.24
C ALA A 332 5.85 -14.71 23.34
N VAL A 333 6.89 -15.47 23.02
CA VAL A 333 7.60 -16.36 23.92
C VAL A 333 9.06 -15.93 23.93
N ASN A 334 9.60 -15.62 25.10
CA ASN A 334 10.98 -15.14 25.24
C ASN A 334 11.32 -13.96 24.32
N GLY A 335 10.37 -13.02 24.15
CA GLY A 335 10.52 -11.85 23.31
C GLY A 335 10.38 -12.11 21.80
N LYS A 336 10.25 -13.36 21.36
CA LYS A 336 10.04 -13.71 19.96
C LYS A 336 8.56 -13.85 19.65
N ARG A 337 8.16 -13.24 18.55
CA ARG A 337 6.77 -13.25 18.05
C ARG A 337 6.29 -14.66 17.80
N PHE A 338 5.16 -15.01 18.44
CA PHE A 338 4.56 -16.34 18.32
C PHE A 338 3.33 -16.32 17.43
N HIS A 339 2.19 -15.84 17.93
CA HIS A 339 0.93 -15.88 17.19
C HIS A 339 0.16 -14.56 17.32
N PRO A 340 -0.53 -14.08 16.26
CA PRO A 340 -1.36 -12.90 16.40
C PRO A 340 -2.50 -13.13 17.40
N LEU A 341 -2.78 -12.13 18.22
CA LEU A 341 -3.86 -12.18 19.19
C LEU A 341 -5.20 -12.08 18.49
N TYR A 342 -5.79 -13.23 18.23
CA TYR A 342 -7.04 -13.38 17.51
C TYR A 342 -8.24 -13.15 18.43
N GLN A 343 -9.30 -12.53 17.90
CA GLN A 343 -10.59 -12.37 18.58
C GLN A 343 -11.65 -13.20 17.86
N SER A 344 -12.13 -14.25 18.51
CA SER A 344 -13.24 -15.05 17.97
C SER A 344 -14.49 -14.19 17.77
N LYS A 345 -15.17 -14.34 16.65
CA LYS A 345 -16.45 -13.69 16.42
C LYS A 345 -17.52 -14.41 17.22
N LYS A 346 -18.21 -13.66 18.08
CA LYS A 346 -19.51 -14.13 18.61
C LYS A 346 -20.56 -14.01 17.52
N ALA A 347 -21.49 -14.91 17.44
CA ALA A 347 -22.61 -14.82 16.52
C ALA A 347 -23.31 -13.47 16.70
N GLY A 348 -23.49 -12.71 15.62
CA GLY A 348 -24.10 -11.37 15.63
C GLY A 348 -23.18 -10.21 16.03
N ASP A 349 -21.95 -10.45 16.48
CA ASP A 349 -21.00 -9.36 16.80
C ASP A 349 -20.18 -8.92 15.59
N ASN A 350 -20.66 -7.87 14.93
CA ASN A 350 -20.00 -7.26 13.77
C ASN A 350 -19.11 -6.06 14.14
N ARG A 351 -18.89 -5.78 15.42
CA ARG A 351 -18.06 -4.64 15.84
C ARG A 351 -16.63 -4.85 15.41
N LYS A 352 -16.07 -3.86 14.74
CA LYS A 352 -14.64 -3.83 14.36
C LYS A 352 -13.82 -3.05 15.38
N VAL A 353 -14.40 -2.01 15.97
CA VAL A 353 -13.75 -1.13 16.93
C VAL A 353 -14.15 -1.54 18.35
N LEU A 354 -13.16 -1.87 19.17
CA LEU A 354 -13.36 -2.31 20.55
C LEU A 354 -13.23 -1.15 21.53
N LEU A 355 -12.24 -0.28 21.30
CA LEU A 355 -11.94 0.84 22.18
C LEU A 355 -11.40 2.03 21.40
N THR A 356 -11.87 3.23 21.73
CA THR A 356 -11.30 4.49 21.21
C THR A 356 -11.33 5.55 22.29
N PHE A 357 -10.27 6.34 22.41
CA PHE A 357 -10.21 7.51 23.28
C PHE A 357 -9.05 8.43 22.90
N ASN A 358 -9.15 9.70 23.30
CA ASN A 358 -8.07 10.65 23.17
C ASN A 358 -7.16 10.67 24.41
N THR A 359 -5.89 10.93 24.20
CA THR A 359 -4.88 11.09 25.24
C THR A 359 -3.71 11.94 24.79
N ARG A 360 -3.53 13.14 25.35
CA ARG A 360 -2.39 14.03 25.12
C ARG A 360 -2.05 14.22 23.62
N GLY A 361 -3.01 14.67 22.83
CA GLY A 361 -2.84 14.90 21.40
C GLY A 361 -2.96 13.66 20.50
N HIS A 362 -3.13 12.47 21.07
CA HIS A 362 -3.26 11.21 20.35
C HIS A 362 -4.65 10.61 20.52
N ALA A 363 -5.13 9.96 19.49
CA ALA A 363 -6.30 9.07 19.52
C ALA A 363 -5.83 7.61 19.47
N ILE A 364 -6.07 6.89 20.57
CA ILE A 364 -5.75 5.46 20.66
C ILE A 364 -6.98 4.66 20.25
N ILE A 365 -6.76 3.76 19.32
CA ILE A 365 -7.80 2.87 18.77
C ILE A 365 -7.36 1.42 19.00
N LEU A 366 -8.23 0.60 19.54
CA LEU A 366 -8.09 -0.85 19.52
C LEU A 366 -9.21 -1.46 18.70
N ARG A 367 -8.85 -2.21 17.68
CA ARG A 367 -9.80 -2.75 16.70
C ARG A 367 -9.45 -4.18 16.28
N ARG A 368 -10.41 -4.85 15.67
CA ARG A 368 -10.19 -6.06 14.88
C ARG A 368 -9.79 -5.65 13.45
N ASN A 369 -8.73 -6.22 12.92
CA ASN A 369 -8.37 -6.09 11.52
C ASN A 369 -9.19 -7.05 10.63
N ALA A 370 -8.91 -7.11 9.32
CA ALA A 370 -9.62 -7.97 8.40
C ALA A 370 -9.54 -9.47 8.77
N ALA A 371 -8.41 -9.90 9.33
CA ALA A 371 -8.19 -11.26 9.82
C ALA A 371 -8.71 -11.51 11.24
N ASN A 372 -9.50 -10.59 11.81
CA ASN A 372 -9.97 -10.60 13.20
C ASN A 372 -8.88 -10.59 14.27
N ASN A 373 -7.65 -10.23 13.95
CA ASN A 373 -6.61 -10.02 14.93
C ASN A 373 -6.75 -8.65 15.58
N LEU A 374 -6.44 -8.56 16.86
CA LEU A 374 -6.41 -7.29 17.57
C LEU A 374 -5.26 -6.42 17.08
N SER A 375 -5.54 -5.14 16.90
CA SER A 375 -4.55 -4.18 16.41
C SER A 375 -4.77 -2.81 17.03
N PHE A 376 -3.69 -2.18 17.50
CA PHE A 376 -3.71 -0.79 17.92
C PHE A 376 -3.54 0.17 16.73
N GLY A 377 -4.14 1.35 16.86
CA GLY A 377 -3.87 2.53 16.07
C GLY A 377 -3.52 3.69 16.99
N ASN A 378 -2.63 4.55 16.52
CA ASN A 378 -2.23 5.79 17.17
C ASN A 378 -2.35 6.92 16.14
N LEU A 379 -3.40 7.69 16.21
CA LEU A 379 -3.72 8.76 15.28
C LEU A 379 -3.66 10.11 15.98
N PRO A 380 -3.61 11.23 15.25
CA PRO A 380 -3.86 12.54 15.82
C PRO A 380 -5.20 12.59 16.55
N GLU A 381 -5.26 13.37 17.63
CA GLU A 381 -6.47 13.53 18.43
C GLU A 381 -7.65 13.98 17.57
N LEU A 382 -8.81 13.33 17.75
CA LEU A 382 -10.04 13.67 17.04
C LEU A 382 -11.22 13.77 18.03
N LYS A 383 -12.00 14.85 17.93
CA LYS A 383 -13.11 15.15 18.85
C LYS A 383 -14.11 14.01 19.00
N ILE A 384 -14.38 13.22 17.95
CA ILE A 384 -15.34 12.10 17.97
C ILE A 384 -15.03 11.03 19.03
N TYR A 385 -13.78 10.95 19.49
CA TYR A 385 -13.37 9.96 20.51
C TYR A 385 -13.50 10.45 21.93
N ASN A 386 -13.87 11.70 22.16
CA ASN A 386 -14.20 12.25 23.48
C ASN A 386 -15.59 11.74 23.95
N SER A 387 -15.77 11.52 25.27
CA SER A 387 -17.01 10.98 25.83
C SER A 387 -18.23 11.81 25.45
N TRP A 388 -18.12 13.14 25.46
CA TRP A 388 -19.22 14.04 25.06
C TRP A 388 -19.61 13.88 23.59
N HIS A 389 -18.63 13.75 22.71
CA HIS A 389 -18.92 13.53 21.28
C HIS A 389 -19.48 12.14 21.02
N LYS A 390 -19.01 11.11 21.73
CA LYS A 390 -19.61 9.76 21.69
C LYS A 390 -21.08 9.78 22.12
N PHE A 391 -21.41 10.54 23.14
CA PHE A 391 -22.80 10.75 23.56
C PHE A 391 -23.60 11.41 22.43
N LYS A 392 -23.11 12.52 21.84
CA LYS A 392 -23.77 13.20 20.70
C LYS A 392 -23.98 12.26 19.52
N ILE A 393 -22.97 11.46 19.16
CA ILE A 393 -23.03 10.48 18.06
C ILE A 393 -24.14 9.45 18.33
N ASN A 394 -24.19 8.90 19.55
CA ASN A 394 -25.20 7.93 19.95
C ASN A 394 -26.61 8.53 19.95
N ALA A 395 -26.76 9.75 20.45
CA ALA A 395 -28.05 10.46 20.45
C ALA A 395 -28.48 10.76 19.00
N ALA A 396 -27.57 11.28 18.17
CA ALA A 396 -27.85 11.55 16.74
C ALA A 396 -28.24 10.29 15.98
N TYR A 397 -27.55 9.17 16.24
CA TYR A 397 -27.89 7.86 15.63
C TYR A 397 -29.31 7.42 15.97
N LYS A 398 -29.72 7.56 17.25
CA LYS A 398 -31.07 7.18 17.68
C LYS A 398 -32.14 8.13 17.14
N LEU A 399 -31.85 9.43 17.01
CA LEU A 399 -32.79 10.43 16.55
C LEU A 399 -32.89 10.56 15.03
N ALA A 400 -31.88 10.08 14.29
CA ALA A 400 -31.89 10.19 12.83
C ALA A 400 -33.10 9.53 12.14
N PRO A 401 -33.59 8.34 12.54
CA PRO A 401 -34.81 7.77 11.97
C PRO A 401 -36.05 8.66 12.18
N ILE A 402 -36.20 9.26 13.36
CA ILE A 402 -37.30 10.19 13.68
C ILE A 402 -37.18 11.43 12.80
N TYR A 403 -35.98 11.99 12.71
CA TYR A 403 -35.72 13.14 11.84
C TYR A 403 -36.09 12.84 10.37
N LYS A 404 -35.67 11.68 9.85
CA LYS A 404 -36.02 11.25 8.48
C LYS A 404 -37.52 11.08 8.29
N PHE A 405 -38.22 10.49 9.24
CA PHE A 405 -39.67 10.33 9.18
C PHE A 405 -40.38 11.68 9.10
N LEU A 406 -40.00 12.65 9.94
CA LEU A 406 -40.58 14.00 9.94
C LEU A 406 -40.24 14.77 8.65
N ASN A 407 -39.13 14.50 8.00
CA ASN A 407 -38.68 15.17 6.79
C ASN A 407 -38.79 14.30 5.53
N ARG A 408 -39.56 13.22 5.55
CA ARG A 408 -39.64 12.20 4.48
C ARG A 408 -40.02 12.71 3.09
N LYS A 409 -40.62 13.94 3.01
CA LYS A 409 -41.01 14.56 1.74
C LYS A 409 -39.82 15.23 1.02
N HIS A 410 -38.67 15.35 1.66
CA HIS A 410 -37.53 16.11 1.17
C HIS A 410 -36.24 15.34 1.38
N ASN A 411 -35.50 15.16 0.32
CA ASN A 411 -34.14 14.59 0.43
C ASN A 411 -33.25 15.52 1.26
N LEU A 412 -32.42 14.92 2.12
CA LEU A 412 -31.34 15.59 2.82
C LEU A 412 -30.03 15.32 2.10
N ASN A 413 -29.55 16.34 1.39
CA ASN A 413 -28.27 16.32 0.67
C ASN A 413 -27.19 16.99 1.52
N VAL A 414 -26.13 16.26 1.79
CA VAL A 414 -25.01 16.73 2.63
C VAL A 414 -23.79 16.95 1.75
N TYR A 415 -23.33 18.20 1.77
CA TYR A 415 -22.15 18.66 1.02
C TYR A 415 -20.96 18.82 1.96
N PHE A 416 -19.77 18.52 1.49
CA PHE A 416 -18.52 18.70 2.21
C PHE A 416 -17.36 18.64 1.24
N GLU A 417 -16.19 19.12 1.68
CA GLU A 417 -14.93 18.99 0.99
C GLU A 417 -13.88 18.43 1.96
N LYS A 418 -12.61 18.50 1.63
CA LYS A 418 -11.50 17.84 2.35
C LYS A 418 -11.62 18.00 3.87
N GLU A 419 -11.95 16.90 4.55
CA GLU A 419 -12.16 16.84 6.01
C GLU A 419 -13.14 17.88 6.57
N ALA A 420 -14.07 18.35 5.74
CA ALA A 420 -14.98 19.46 6.05
C ALA A 420 -14.23 20.72 6.56
N SER A 421 -13.02 20.98 6.08
CA SER A 421 -12.14 22.08 6.53
C SER A 421 -12.05 23.25 5.54
N LYS A 422 -12.35 23.02 4.27
CA LYS A 422 -12.25 23.99 3.17
C LYS A 422 -13.55 24.11 2.39
N VAL A 423 -13.72 25.20 1.63
CA VAL A 423 -14.84 25.46 0.72
C VAL A 423 -14.27 26.13 -0.53
N VAL A 424 -13.60 25.36 -1.38
CA VAL A 424 -12.86 25.87 -2.55
C VAL A 424 -13.04 24.99 -3.79
N GLU A 425 -13.54 23.78 -3.63
CA GLU A 425 -13.66 22.78 -4.67
C GLU A 425 -15.08 22.72 -5.31
N SER A 426 -15.29 21.81 -6.23
CA SER A 426 -16.57 21.61 -6.96
C SER A 426 -17.80 21.51 -6.05
N GLY A 427 -17.64 20.98 -4.82
CA GLY A 427 -18.72 20.86 -3.83
C GLY A 427 -19.34 22.20 -3.45
N LYS A 428 -18.54 23.25 -3.36
CA LYS A 428 -19.00 24.64 -3.10
C LYS A 428 -19.95 25.12 -4.19
N TYR A 429 -19.54 25.02 -5.44
CA TYR A 429 -20.29 25.56 -6.58
C TYR A 429 -21.66 24.86 -6.71
N VAL A 430 -21.67 23.53 -6.61
CA VAL A 430 -22.91 22.74 -6.65
C VAL A 430 -23.82 23.07 -5.45
N PHE A 431 -23.24 23.20 -4.24
CA PHE A 431 -23.98 23.57 -3.05
C PHE A 431 -24.61 24.96 -3.20
N GLU A 432 -23.87 25.96 -3.64
CA GLU A 432 -24.35 27.33 -3.80
C GLU A 432 -25.47 27.41 -4.83
N ALA A 433 -25.35 26.70 -5.95
CA ALA A 433 -26.37 26.61 -6.98
C ALA A 433 -27.65 25.90 -6.45
N ALA A 434 -27.48 24.77 -5.75
CA ALA A 434 -28.59 24.01 -5.22
C ALA A 434 -29.31 24.71 -4.04
N ALA A 435 -28.53 25.24 -3.08
CA ALA A 435 -29.03 25.89 -1.89
C ALA A 435 -29.58 27.29 -2.15
N GLY A 436 -29.05 28.00 -3.16
CA GLY A 436 -29.52 29.32 -3.59
C GLY A 436 -30.81 29.28 -4.39
N ASN A 437 -31.14 28.19 -5.03
CA ASN A 437 -32.30 28.06 -5.89
C ASN A 437 -33.58 27.70 -5.11
N LYS A 438 -34.49 28.65 -5.00
CA LYS A 438 -35.78 28.47 -4.30
C LYS A 438 -36.74 27.46 -4.97
N LYS A 439 -36.45 27.02 -6.21
CA LYS A 439 -37.26 26.01 -6.92
C LYS A 439 -37.06 24.59 -6.38
N PHE A 440 -35.98 24.36 -5.62
CA PHE A 440 -35.72 23.06 -5.00
C PHE A 440 -36.34 22.98 -3.60
N LYS A 441 -36.99 21.86 -3.32
CA LYS A 441 -37.53 21.53 -1.99
C LYS A 441 -36.60 20.67 -1.16
N SER A 442 -35.57 20.06 -1.79
CA SER A 442 -34.56 19.27 -1.11
C SER A 442 -33.78 20.10 -0.09
N LYS A 443 -33.49 19.52 1.05
CA LYS A 443 -32.69 20.17 2.09
C LYS A 443 -31.20 20.00 1.78
N ASN A 444 -30.53 21.08 1.39
CA ASN A 444 -29.14 21.12 1.06
C ASN A 444 -28.37 21.72 2.24
N VAL A 445 -27.38 20.98 2.79
CA VAL A 445 -26.59 21.38 3.95
C VAL A 445 -25.11 21.17 3.68
N PHE A 446 -24.30 22.22 3.91
CA PHE A 446 -22.85 22.12 3.84
C PHE A 446 -22.27 21.90 5.25
N ILE A 447 -21.34 20.96 5.39
CA ILE A 447 -20.62 20.71 6.64
C ILE A 447 -19.25 21.41 6.55
N LEU A 448 -18.94 22.26 7.55
CA LEU A 448 -17.68 22.98 7.58
C LEU A 448 -17.16 23.10 9.02
N ASP A 449 -15.85 22.96 9.17
CA ASP A 449 -15.17 23.15 10.46
C ASP A 449 -15.15 24.65 10.82
N LYS A 450 -15.36 24.93 12.10
CA LYS A 450 -15.36 26.29 12.62
C LYS A 450 -13.99 26.99 12.47
N SER A 451 -12.92 26.22 12.39
CA SER A 451 -11.56 26.73 12.18
C SER A 451 -11.27 27.13 10.73
N SER A 452 -12.14 26.78 9.79
CA SER A 452 -11.99 27.18 8.38
C SER A 452 -12.02 28.69 8.21
N LEU A 453 -11.13 29.24 7.41
CA LEU A 453 -11.08 30.67 7.06
C LEU A 453 -12.42 31.12 6.47
N GLN A 454 -13.08 30.27 5.69
CA GLN A 454 -14.35 30.55 5.04
C GLN A 454 -15.57 30.43 5.97
N TYR A 455 -15.41 29.89 7.20
CA TYR A 455 -16.56 29.58 8.07
C TYR A 455 -17.45 30.78 8.36
N LYS A 456 -16.86 31.92 8.70
CA LYS A 456 -17.61 33.16 9.05
C LYS A 456 -18.43 33.67 7.86
N SER A 457 -17.84 33.75 6.68
CA SER A 457 -18.52 34.22 5.45
C SER A 457 -19.63 33.23 5.02
N MET A 458 -19.33 31.94 5.03
CA MET A 458 -20.32 30.89 4.72
C MET A 458 -21.48 30.89 5.72
N LYS A 459 -21.22 31.08 7.01
CA LYS A 459 -22.27 31.16 8.05
C LYS A 459 -23.15 32.38 7.87
N LYS A 460 -22.56 33.54 7.53
CA LYS A 460 -23.31 34.75 7.22
C LYS A 460 -24.23 34.57 5.99
N LYS A 461 -23.71 33.95 4.93
CA LYS A 461 -24.43 33.75 3.65
C LYS A 461 -25.51 32.67 3.76
N TRP A 462 -25.23 31.54 4.40
CA TRP A 462 -26.05 30.32 4.32
C TRP A 462 -26.79 29.96 5.60
N GLY A 463 -26.50 30.63 6.73
CA GLY A 463 -27.23 30.46 7.99
C GLY A 463 -27.39 29.01 8.42
N ASP A 464 -28.65 28.56 8.42
CA ASP A 464 -29.01 27.20 8.83
C ASP A 464 -28.66 26.11 7.83
N LYS A 465 -28.30 26.46 6.61
CA LYS A 465 -27.81 25.53 5.61
C LYS A 465 -26.33 25.15 5.81
N LEU A 466 -25.65 25.80 6.79
CA LEU A 466 -24.30 25.42 7.21
C LEU A 466 -24.36 24.69 8.56
N ALA A 467 -23.79 23.50 8.62
CA ALA A 467 -23.62 22.73 9.85
C ALA A 467 -22.16 22.74 10.29
N GLU A 468 -21.91 23.10 11.55
CA GLU A 468 -20.55 23.05 12.13
C GLU A 468 -20.08 21.60 12.28
N ARG A 469 -18.88 21.28 11.77
CA ARG A 469 -18.24 19.99 11.96
C ARG A 469 -18.16 19.62 13.44
N PHE A 470 -18.40 18.37 13.79
CA PHE A 470 -18.48 17.82 15.14
C PHE A 470 -19.64 18.36 16.02
N SER A 471 -20.52 19.18 15.50
CA SER A 471 -21.76 19.54 16.20
C SER A 471 -22.74 18.36 16.25
N PHE A 472 -23.72 18.41 17.18
CA PHE A 472 -24.81 17.43 17.20
C PHE A 472 -25.56 17.40 15.87
N ARG A 473 -25.79 18.57 15.27
CA ARG A 473 -26.48 18.75 14.00
C ARG A 473 -25.70 18.10 12.84
N ASN A 474 -24.38 18.20 12.85
CA ASN A 474 -23.53 17.49 11.86
C ASN A 474 -23.72 15.98 11.97
N TYR A 475 -23.64 15.39 13.17
CA TYR A 475 -23.83 13.95 13.34
C TYR A 475 -25.25 13.52 12.93
N LEU A 476 -26.28 14.31 13.31
CA LEU A 476 -27.65 14.03 12.94
C LEU A 476 -27.82 14.01 11.42
N TYR A 477 -27.26 15.00 10.73
CA TYR A 477 -27.35 15.10 9.28
C TYR A 477 -26.57 13.99 8.57
N VAL A 478 -25.39 13.62 9.06
CA VAL A 478 -24.66 12.46 8.53
C VAL A 478 -25.47 11.17 8.65
N PHE A 479 -26.11 10.92 9.81
CA PHE A 479 -26.95 9.73 9.99
C PHE A 479 -28.27 9.79 9.22
N ALA A 480 -28.83 10.97 9.00
CA ALA A 480 -30.07 11.17 8.28
C ALA A 480 -29.90 11.39 6.77
N ALA A 481 -28.67 11.63 6.28
CA ALA A 481 -28.41 11.92 4.87
C ALA A 481 -29.01 10.87 3.93
N ASP A 482 -29.61 11.35 2.85
CA ASP A 482 -30.02 10.53 1.73
C ASP A 482 -28.90 10.43 0.71
N TYR A 483 -28.19 11.55 0.47
CA TYR A 483 -27.07 11.64 -0.47
C TYR A 483 -25.93 12.46 0.10
N PHE A 484 -24.71 12.07 -0.27
CA PHE A 484 -23.51 12.90 -0.16
C PHE A 484 -23.17 13.48 -1.53
N ILE A 485 -22.72 14.73 -1.56
CA ILE A 485 -22.30 15.42 -2.77
C ILE A 485 -20.97 16.11 -2.44
N SER A 486 -19.87 15.66 -3.02
CA SER A 486 -18.56 16.10 -2.59
C SER A 486 -17.49 15.88 -3.66
N SER A 487 -16.48 16.74 -3.66
CA SER A 487 -15.24 16.53 -4.42
C SER A 487 -14.35 15.47 -3.77
N GLU A 488 -14.66 15.05 -2.56
CA GLU A 488 -13.89 14.11 -1.77
C GLU A 488 -14.70 12.85 -1.45
N LEU A 489 -14.01 11.78 -1.10
CA LEU A 489 -14.65 10.52 -0.72
C LEU A 489 -15.45 10.65 0.59
N SER A 490 -16.42 9.77 0.78
CA SER A 490 -17.46 9.88 1.83
C SER A 490 -16.93 10.07 3.25
N ASN A 491 -15.75 9.52 3.56
CA ASN A 491 -15.15 9.62 4.89
C ASN A 491 -14.77 11.07 5.25
N HIS A 492 -14.45 11.92 4.28
CA HIS A 492 -14.11 13.33 4.50
C HIS A 492 -15.23 14.16 5.11
N VAL A 493 -16.47 13.65 5.15
CA VAL A 493 -17.59 14.29 5.84
C VAL A 493 -17.36 14.49 7.34
N ILE A 494 -16.48 13.67 7.93
CA ILE A 494 -16.03 13.79 9.32
C ILE A 494 -14.50 13.87 9.38
N ASN A 495 -13.80 12.87 8.85
CA ASN A 495 -12.33 12.79 8.83
C ASN A 495 -11.91 11.63 7.91
N THR A 496 -10.72 11.69 7.35
CA THR A 496 -10.17 10.66 6.45
C THR A 496 -10.15 9.26 7.08
N ARG A 497 -9.94 9.18 8.40
CA ARG A 497 -9.89 7.90 9.14
C ARG A 497 -10.88 7.93 10.31
N ILE A 498 -11.97 7.18 10.20
CA ILE A 498 -13.02 7.11 11.21
C ILE A 498 -13.05 5.70 11.81
N PHE A 499 -12.84 5.63 13.12
CA PHE A 499 -12.94 4.39 13.90
C PHE A 499 -14.12 4.47 14.88
N ASP A 500 -15.31 4.64 14.33
CA ASP A 500 -16.62 4.47 14.97
C ASP A 500 -17.48 3.63 14.03
N ASP A 501 -17.93 2.46 14.47
CA ASP A 501 -18.61 1.49 13.61
C ASP A 501 -19.93 2.02 13.06
N LYS A 502 -20.67 2.86 13.82
CA LYS A 502 -21.96 3.42 13.40
C LYS A 502 -21.78 4.48 12.32
N LEU A 503 -20.87 5.44 12.57
CA LEU A 503 -20.51 6.47 11.58
C LEU A 503 -19.93 5.84 10.33
N ASN A 504 -18.96 4.94 10.47
CA ASN A 504 -18.31 4.29 9.35
C ASN A 504 -19.29 3.51 8.47
N ARG A 505 -20.21 2.74 9.09
CA ARG A 505 -21.24 2.02 8.36
C ARG A 505 -22.16 2.96 7.59
N LYS A 506 -22.66 4.04 8.24
CA LYS A 506 -23.55 5.00 7.59
C LYS A 506 -22.86 5.73 6.46
N ILE A 507 -21.64 6.22 6.68
CA ILE A 507 -20.84 6.96 5.70
C ILE A 507 -20.59 6.10 4.45
N LYS A 508 -20.22 4.83 4.65
CA LYS A 508 -19.98 3.89 3.53
C LYS A 508 -21.23 3.51 2.75
N LEU A 509 -22.40 3.50 3.38
CA LEU A 509 -23.64 3.09 2.73
C LEU A 509 -24.39 4.27 2.09
N THR A 510 -24.09 5.50 2.47
CA THR A 510 -24.76 6.67 1.87
C THR A 510 -24.27 6.88 0.44
N PRO A 511 -25.16 6.96 -0.56
CA PRO A 511 -24.79 7.22 -1.94
C PRO A 511 -24.03 8.54 -2.08
N LEU A 512 -22.88 8.51 -2.75
CA LEU A 512 -22.03 9.65 -3.02
C LEU A 512 -22.13 10.04 -4.50
N TYR A 513 -22.47 11.29 -4.77
CA TYR A 513 -22.23 11.94 -6.03
C TYR A 513 -20.84 12.57 -5.98
N PHE A 514 -19.88 11.90 -6.61
CA PHE A 514 -18.46 12.24 -6.53
C PHE A 514 -18.12 13.25 -7.61
N LEU A 515 -17.84 14.49 -7.18
CA LEU A 515 -17.56 15.60 -8.09
C LEU A 515 -16.09 15.68 -8.51
N GLN A 516 -15.26 14.75 -8.04
CA GLN A 516 -13.81 14.73 -8.17
C GLN A 516 -13.09 16.00 -7.69
N HIS A 517 -11.82 15.89 -7.34
CA HIS A 517 -10.96 17.01 -6.95
C HIS A 517 -9.93 17.38 -8.01
N GLY A 518 -9.86 16.64 -9.13
CA GLY A 518 -8.98 16.89 -10.26
C GLY A 518 -9.26 15.91 -11.38
N VAL A 519 -8.94 16.27 -12.61
CA VAL A 519 -9.09 15.42 -13.80
C VAL A 519 -8.22 14.18 -13.66
N THR A 520 -8.81 13.02 -13.93
CA THR A 520 -8.13 11.72 -13.81
C THR A 520 -7.49 11.35 -15.14
N PHE A 521 -6.21 11.67 -15.34
CA PHE A 521 -5.49 11.37 -16.58
C PHE A 521 -4.02 11.02 -16.37
N LEU A 522 -3.28 11.74 -15.51
CA LEU A 522 -1.83 11.65 -15.43
C LEU A 522 -1.33 10.45 -14.61
N LYS A 523 -2.04 10.08 -13.56
CA LYS A 523 -1.59 9.04 -12.61
C LYS A 523 -2.13 7.67 -12.97
N PRO A 524 -1.35 6.58 -12.74
CA PRO A 524 -1.84 5.21 -12.84
C PRO A 524 -3.09 4.97 -11.97
N ARG A 525 -4.07 4.19 -12.49
CA ARG A 525 -5.34 3.88 -11.84
C ARG A 525 -5.66 2.39 -11.75
N ASP A 526 -4.77 1.53 -12.23
CA ASP A 526 -4.98 0.09 -12.36
C ASP A 526 -5.01 -0.62 -10.99
N ASP A 527 -4.33 -0.09 -9.98
CA ASP A 527 -4.30 -0.70 -8.65
C ASP A 527 -5.46 -0.23 -7.78
N SER A 528 -6.49 -1.06 -7.70
CA SER A 528 -7.69 -0.82 -6.88
C SER A 528 -7.40 -0.59 -5.39
N LYS A 529 -6.25 -1.01 -4.87
CA LYS A 529 -5.90 -0.79 -3.46
C LYS A 529 -5.44 0.63 -3.21
N ASN A 530 -4.84 1.26 -4.20
CA ASN A 530 -4.30 2.62 -4.11
C ASN A 530 -5.31 3.69 -4.57
N VAL A 531 -6.34 3.29 -5.33
CA VAL A 531 -7.38 4.20 -5.83
C VAL A 531 -8.66 4.08 -5.01
N GLY A 532 -8.91 5.03 -4.12
CA GLY A 532 -10.04 5.00 -3.19
C GLY A 532 -11.43 5.02 -3.84
N PHE A 533 -11.53 5.49 -5.08
CA PHE A 533 -12.75 5.52 -5.89
C PHE A 533 -12.81 4.43 -6.97
N HIS A 534 -11.85 3.51 -7.04
CA HIS A 534 -11.94 2.35 -7.92
C HIS A 534 -13.17 1.51 -7.56
N LYS A 535 -13.95 1.05 -8.54
CA LYS A 535 -15.22 0.36 -8.31
C LYS A 535 -15.10 -0.90 -7.46
N SER A 536 -13.99 -1.63 -7.59
CA SER A 536 -13.71 -2.80 -6.74
C SER A 536 -13.37 -2.44 -5.29
N ASN A 537 -13.11 -1.17 -4.99
CA ASN A 537 -12.81 -0.71 -3.65
C ASN A 537 -14.11 -0.38 -2.89
N MET A 538 -14.69 -1.37 -2.23
CA MET A 538 -15.98 -1.30 -1.52
C MET A 538 -15.98 -0.36 -0.29
N THR A 539 -15.10 0.64 -0.25
CA THR A 539 -15.03 1.57 0.90
C THR A 539 -16.00 2.74 0.78
N ASN A 540 -16.48 3.05 -0.42
CA ASN A 540 -17.42 4.13 -0.70
C ASN A 540 -18.57 3.60 -1.56
N ASN A 541 -19.75 4.19 -1.40
CA ASN A 541 -20.92 3.93 -2.25
C ASN A 541 -21.07 5.07 -3.26
N ILE A 542 -20.22 5.07 -4.29
CA ILE A 542 -20.28 6.08 -5.34
C ILE A 542 -21.45 5.75 -6.26
N ALA A 543 -22.45 6.63 -6.26
CA ALA A 543 -23.62 6.53 -7.13
C ALA A 543 -23.28 6.98 -8.54
N LYS A 544 -22.67 8.16 -8.66
CA LYS A 544 -22.15 8.69 -9.93
C LYS A 544 -20.87 9.49 -9.69
N SER A 545 -20.00 9.53 -10.70
CA SER A 545 -18.80 10.37 -10.72
C SER A 545 -18.83 11.36 -11.87
N VAL A 546 -18.40 12.59 -11.62
CA VAL A 546 -18.15 13.57 -12.68
C VAL A 546 -16.98 13.10 -13.53
N VAL A 547 -17.06 13.29 -14.84
CA VAL A 547 -15.96 13.18 -15.79
C VAL A 547 -15.96 14.37 -16.74
N SER A 548 -14.78 14.76 -17.22
CA SER A 548 -14.58 15.98 -18.01
C SER A 548 -14.53 15.71 -19.52
N SER A 549 -14.48 14.43 -19.93
CA SER A 549 -14.38 14.03 -21.34
C SER A 549 -14.68 12.55 -21.53
N ASP A 550 -14.76 12.11 -22.78
CA ASP A 550 -14.80 10.69 -23.13
C ASP A 550 -13.49 9.99 -22.76
N VAL A 551 -12.35 10.67 -22.89
CA VAL A 551 -11.04 10.13 -22.49
C VAL A 551 -11.02 9.81 -20.98
N GLU A 552 -11.56 10.69 -20.16
CA GLU A 552 -11.66 10.42 -18.71
C GLU A 552 -12.70 9.34 -18.43
N ALA A 553 -13.80 9.28 -19.16
CA ALA A 553 -14.82 8.24 -19.03
C ALA A 553 -14.24 6.84 -19.30
N GLU A 554 -13.39 6.67 -20.31
CA GLU A 554 -12.69 5.40 -20.57
C GLU A 554 -11.85 4.93 -19.39
N ILE A 555 -11.12 5.85 -18.74
CA ILE A 555 -10.35 5.52 -17.52
C ILE A 555 -11.27 5.03 -16.41
N PHE A 556 -12.47 5.60 -16.29
CA PHE A 556 -13.46 5.13 -15.32
C PHE A 556 -14.07 3.79 -15.72
N HIS A 557 -14.27 3.52 -17.02
CA HIS A 557 -14.68 2.20 -17.49
C HIS A 557 -13.65 1.13 -17.13
N ASP A 558 -12.37 1.41 -17.28
CA ASP A 558 -11.28 0.51 -16.86
C ASP A 558 -11.30 0.24 -15.35
N MET A 559 -11.74 1.22 -14.55
CA MET A 559 -11.96 1.05 -13.12
C MET A 559 -13.28 0.34 -12.77
N GLY A 560 -14.08 -0.08 -13.76
CA GLY A 560 -15.31 -0.86 -13.62
C GLY A 560 -16.60 -0.05 -13.52
N TYR A 561 -16.60 1.23 -13.88
CA TYR A 561 -17.82 2.07 -13.96
C TYR A 561 -18.53 1.84 -15.29
N ASN A 562 -19.85 2.02 -15.28
CA ASN A 562 -20.69 2.04 -16.49
C ASN A 562 -21.12 3.48 -16.79
N ASP A 563 -21.57 3.76 -18.02
CA ASP A 563 -21.98 5.10 -18.46
C ASP A 563 -23.02 5.74 -17.54
N PHE A 564 -24.00 4.96 -17.06
CA PHE A 564 -25.04 5.49 -16.15
C PHE A 564 -24.51 5.88 -14.77
N GLU A 565 -23.28 5.50 -14.42
CA GLU A 565 -22.59 5.89 -13.19
C GLU A 565 -21.63 7.07 -13.41
N LEU A 566 -21.59 7.61 -14.61
CA LEU A 566 -20.78 8.76 -14.98
C LEU A 566 -21.67 9.97 -15.28
N MET A 567 -21.20 11.15 -14.89
CA MET A 567 -21.77 12.44 -15.24
C MET A 567 -20.75 13.18 -16.10
N LYS A 568 -20.90 13.10 -17.42
CA LYS A 568 -20.07 13.87 -18.36
C LYS A 568 -20.48 15.33 -18.35
N THR A 569 -19.98 16.08 -17.38
CA THR A 569 -20.39 17.45 -17.09
C THR A 569 -19.27 18.46 -17.03
N GLY A 570 -18.02 17.99 -16.95
CA GLY A 570 -16.89 18.82 -16.54
C GLY A 570 -16.94 19.15 -15.05
N MET A 571 -15.87 19.70 -14.52
CA MET A 571 -15.73 20.02 -13.11
C MET A 571 -16.35 21.37 -12.76
N PRO A 572 -17.31 21.44 -11.81
CA PRO A 572 -17.92 22.71 -11.38
C PRO A 572 -16.94 23.80 -10.94
N LYS A 573 -15.79 23.44 -10.37
CA LYS A 573 -14.77 24.39 -9.94
C LYS A 573 -14.08 25.14 -11.09
N PHE A 574 -14.25 24.65 -12.32
CA PHE A 574 -13.71 25.29 -13.51
C PHE A 574 -14.58 26.47 -14.00
N ASP A 575 -15.82 26.57 -13.53
CA ASP A 575 -16.71 27.67 -13.91
C ASP A 575 -16.18 29.01 -13.37
N GLY A 576 -15.87 29.95 -14.27
CA GLY A 576 -15.38 31.28 -13.92
C GLY A 576 -13.98 31.35 -13.34
N ALA A 577 -13.17 30.30 -13.52
CA ALA A 577 -11.77 30.31 -13.16
C ALA A 577 -10.98 31.17 -14.15
N ASN A 578 -10.18 32.12 -13.63
CA ASN A 578 -9.32 33.00 -14.40
C ASN A 578 -8.10 33.39 -13.58
N LEU A 579 -7.04 33.83 -14.25
CA LEU A 579 -5.90 34.49 -13.60
C LEU A 579 -6.32 35.83 -13.01
N GLU A 580 -5.64 36.25 -11.94
CA GLU A 580 -5.76 37.56 -11.37
C GLU A 580 -5.09 38.61 -12.28
N GLU A 581 -5.58 39.82 -12.26
CA GLU A 581 -4.95 40.92 -12.94
C GLU A 581 -3.52 41.18 -12.37
N GLY A 582 -2.51 41.20 -13.23
CA GLY A 582 -1.12 41.31 -12.83
C GLY A 582 -0.45 40.01 -12.39
N ALA A 583 -1.07 38.83 -12.62
CA ALA A 583 -0.43 37.56 -12.39
C ALA A 583 0.89 37.43 -13.15
N ASP A 584 1.97 37.06 -12.45
CA ASP A 584 3.33 36.98 -13.01
C ASP A 584 4.16 35.81 -12.51
N LYS A 585 3.61 35.02 -11.59
CA LYS A 585 4.35 33.95 -10.94
C LYS A 585 4.45 32.70 -11.81
N ILE A 586 5.47 31.91 -11.51
CA ILE A 586 5.73 30.60 -12.10
C ILE A 586 5.74 29.59 -10.95
N THR A 587 4.82 28.63 -10.97
CA THR A 587 4.71 27.65 -9.90
C THR A 587 5.27 26.32 -10.32
N TYR A 588 6.14 25.74 -9.50
CA TYR A 588 6.55 24.34 -9.58
C TYR A 588 5.88 23.52 -8.47
N MET A 589 5.15 22.49 -8.86
CA MET A 589 4.48 21.56 -7.95
C MET A 589 4.80 20.11 -8.30
N PRO A 590 5.86 19.53 -7.73
CA PRO A 590 6.16 18.11 -7.91
C PRO A 590 5.14 17.22 -7.18
N THR A 591 4.87 16.06 -7.75
CA THR A 591 3.97 15.05 -7.13
C THR A 591 4.64 14.42 -5.93
N TRP A 592 3.91 14.33 -4.81
CA TRP A 592 4.38 13.67 -3.59
C TRP A 592 4.77 12.21 -3.85
N ARG A 593 5.90 11.79 -3.26
CA ARG A 593 6.49 10.45 -3.38
C ARG A 593 6.27 9.64 -2.10
N PRO A 594 5.17 8.87 -1.99
CA PRO A 594 4.83 8.14 -0.75
C PRO A 594 5.89 7.11 -0.34
N TRP A 595 6.70 6.63 -1.27
CA TRP A 595 7.80 5.68 -1.01
C TRP A 595 8.99 6.31 -0.30
N GLU A 596 9.11 7.65 -0.28
CA GLU A 596 10.16 8.42 0.41
C GLU A 596 9.67 8.97 1.76
N GLU A 597 8.45 8.63 2.18
CA GLU A 597 7.87 9.16 3.42
C GLU A 597 8.69 8.75 4.66
N ALA A 598 9.35 7.60 4.62
CA ALA A 598 10.17 7.11 5.72
C ALA A 598 11.46 7.94 5.88
N GLU A 599 12.10 8.29 4.78
CA GLU A 599 13.32 9.10 4.74
C GLU A 599 13.03 10.50 5.27
N VAL A 600 11.93 11.12 4.81
CA VAL A 600 11.48 12.43 5.30
C VAL A 600 11.21 12.42 6.81
N PHE A 601 10.53 11.40 7.33
CA PHE A 601 10.23 11.30 8.76
C PHE A 601 11.45 10.98 9.64
N ASN A 602 12.49 10.40 9.06
CA ASN A 602 13.74 10.10 9.77
C ASN A 602 14.75 11.27 9.68
N GLY A 603 14.41 12.37 9.02
CA GLY A 603 15.27 13.54 8.87
C GLY A 603 16.29 13.45 7.73
N HIS A 604 16.18 12.45 6.85
CA HIS A 604 17.01 12.28 5.65
C HIS A 604 16.37 12.97 4.42
N ILE A 605 15.91 14.19 4.59
CA ILE A 605 15.14 14.92 3.58
C ILE A 605 15.96 15.15 2.31
N GLU A 606 17.22 15.54 2.46
CA GLU A 606 18.13 15.88 1.37
C GLU A 606 18.50 14.68 0.49
N GLU A 607 18.34 13.46 1.02
CA GLU A 607 18.58 12.21 0.28
C GLU A 607 17.39 11.82 -0.60
N THR A 608 16.24 12.51 -0.45
CA THR A 608 15.03 12.20 -1.21
C THR A 608 15.10 12.79 -2.62
N THR A 609 14.61 12.03 -3.61
CA THR A 609 14.51 12.54 -4.98
C THR A 609 13.51 13.69 -5.07
N TYR A 610 12.53 13.74 -4.16
CA TYR A 610 11.60 14.86 -4.06
C TYR A 610 12.29 16.18 -3.68
N TYR A 611 13.21 16.16 -2.71
CA TYR A 611 14.00 17.33 -2.33
C TYR A 611 14.95 17.74 -3.47
N GLN A 612 15.66 16.77 -4.04
CA GLN A 612 16.61 17.01 -5.13
C GLN A 612 15.94 17.67 -6.34
N SER A 613 14.78 17.18 -6.76
CA SER A 613 14.00 17.76 -7.86
C SER A 613 13.60 19.23 -7.58
N ILE A 614 13.26 19.57 -6.33
CA ILE A 614 12.96 20.96 -5.96
C ILE A 614 14.21 21.82 -6.05
N MET A 615 15.35 21.35 -5.52
CA MET A 615 16.60 22.10 -5.54
C MET A 615 17.11 22.33 -6.96
N GLU A 616 17.06 21.33 -7.82
CA GLU A 616 17.45 21.43 -9.23
C GLU A 616 16.67 22.53 -9.95
N VAL A 617 15.35 22.58 -9.73
CA VAL A 617 14.50 23.63 -10.32
C VAL A 617 14.85 25.00 -9.75
N ILE A 618 15.05 25.13 -8.44
CA ILE A 618 15.46 26.40 -7.80
C ILE A 618 16.77 26.91 -8.41
N GLU A 619 17.78 26.06 -8.48
CA GLU A 619 19.10 26.43 -9.02
C GLU A 619 19.03 26.80 -10.52
N ALA A 620 18.22 26.10 -11.31
CA ALA A 620 18.02 26.43 -12.72
C ALA A 620 17.37 27.81 -12.89
N PHE A 621 16.35 28.12 -12.07
CA PHE A 621 15.69 29.42 -12.09
C PHE A 621 16.59 30.56 -11.59
N GLU A 622 17.43 30.31 -10.60
CA GLU A 622 18.41 31.28 -10.09
C GLU A 622 19.45 31.61 -11.18
N LYS A 623 20.03 30.59 -11.82
CA LYS A 623 20.96 30.75 -12.96
C LYS A 623 20.34 31.51 -14.13
N ALA A 624 19.02 31.29 -14.36
CA ALA A 624 18.29 31.97 -15.42
C ALA A 624 17.85 33.40 -15.07
N GLY A 625 18.05 33.88 -13.81
CA GLY A 625 17.58 35.18 -13.33
C GLY A 625 16.06 35.28 -13.16
N LEU A 626 15.38 34.12 -12.98
CA LEU A 626 13.92 34.03 -12.88
C LEU A 626 13.42 33.67 -11.47
N LEU A 627 14.33 33.57 -10.48
CA LEU A 627 14.00 33.12 -9.11
C LEU A 627 12.91 33.98 -8.45
N SER A 628 12.88 35.30 -8.71
CA SER A 628 11.87 36.21 -8.14
C SER A 628 10.44 35.93 -8.57
N ARG A 629 10.28 35.21 -9.68
CA ARG A 629 8.97 34.78 -10.20
C ARG A 629 8.61 33.38 -9.75
N LEU A 630 9.56 32.55 -9.28
CA LEU A 630 9.34 31.17 -8.90
C LEU A 630 8.56 31.06 -7.59
N GLN A 631 7.61 30.13 -7.56
CA GLN A 631 6.93 29.66 -6.36
C GLN A 631 7.01 28.14 -6.31
N ILE A 632 7.23 27.57 -5.11
CA ILE A 632 7.27 26.12 -4.89
C ILE A 632 6.05 25.73 -4.07
N ALA A 633 5.18 24.92 -4.66
CA ALA A 633 4.00 24.37 -4.00
C ALA A 633 4.30 22.93 -3.55
N ALA A 634 5.06 22.78 -2.47
CA ALA A 634 5.43 21.46 -1.95
C ALA A 634 4.25 20.80 -1.21
N HIS A 635 4.24 19.47 -1.20
CA HIS A 635 3.20 18.70 -0.49
C HIS A 635 3.28 18.95 1.03
N ASN A 636 2.13 19.10 1.70
CA ASN A 636 2.03 19.45 3.13
C ASN A 636 2.84 18.54 4.07
N LYS A 637 2.96 17.25 3.76
CA LYS A 637 3.77 16.31 4.55
C LYS A 637 5.24 16.62 4.47
N PHE A 638 5.72 17.09 3.34
CA PHE A 638 7.10 17.50 3.13
C PHE A 638 7.37 18.85 3.75
N SER A 639 6.50 19.84 3.52
CA SER A 639 6.68 21.22 4.00
C SER A 639 6.85 21.35 5.51
N GLN A 640 6.24 20.41 6.29
CA GLN A 640 6.38 20.41 7.75
C GLN A 640 7.81 20.09 8.23
N TYR A 641 8.56 19.32 7.46
CA TYR A 641 9.90 18.85 7.81
C TYR A 641 10.99 19.61 7.06
N ALA A 642 10.64 20.27 5.97
CA ALA A 642 11.61 20.88 5.05
C ALA A 642 11.99 22.32 5.40
N LYS A 643 11.24 23.02 6.27
CA LYS A 643 11.46 24.46 6.58
C LYS A 643 12.90 24.77 6.97
N ASP A 644 13.57 23.88 7.68
CA ASP A 644 14.95 24.07 8.14
C ASP A 644 16.00 23.72 7.06
N HIS A 645 15.62 23.10 5.95
CA HIS A 645 16.50 22.64 4.88
C HIS A 645 16.57 23.60 3.69
N PHE A 646 15.62 24.55 3.57
CA PHE A 646 15.55 25.52 2.47
C PHE A 646 15.81 26.96 2.93
N ASN A 647 16.53 27.17 4.00
CA ASN A 647 16.68 28.44 4.74
C ASN A 647 16.66 29.72 3.87
N GLN A 648 17.49 29.78 2.83
CA GLN A 648 17.59 30.96 1.96
C GLN A 648 16.46 31.08 0.92
N TYR A 649 15.68 30.00 0.72
CA TYR A 649 14.60 29.92 -0.27
C TYR A 649 13.22 29.86 0.35
N ASN A 650 13.09 30.00 1.68
CA ASN A 650 11.79 29.84 2.36
C ASN A 650 10.68 30.75 1.80
N ASP A 651 11.05 31.94 1.32
CA ASP A 651 10.09 32.91 0.81
C ASP A 651 9.40 32.52 -0.51
N ILE A 652 9.96 31.56 -1.25
CA ILE A 652 9.33 31.08 -2.48
C ILE A 652 8.37 29.89 -2.24
N PHE A 653 8.32 29.34 -1.01
CA PHE A 653 7.42 28.25 -0.69
C PHE A 653 6.03 28.71 -0.32
N VAL A 654 5.02 28.11 -0.95
CA VAL A 654 3.60 28.43 -0.73
C VAL A 654 2.95 27.37 0.14
N GLU A 655 2.17 27.79 1.14
CA GLU A 655 1.52 26.85 2.07
C GLU A 655 0.34 26.08 1.45
N ASP A 656 -0.44 26.72 0.57
CA ASP A 656 -1.60 26.12 -0.10
C ASP A 656 -1.45 26.19 -1.61
N PRO A 657 -1.29 25.06 -2.30
CA PRO A 657 -1.20 25.04 -3.76
C PRO A 657 -2.36 25.73 -4.49
N THR A 658 -3.55 25.74 -3.89
CA THR A 658 -4.72 26.41 -4.49
C THR A 658 -4.56 27.93 -4.60
N ASP A 659 -3.74 28.53 -3.74
CA ASP A 659 -3.50 29.97 -3.77
C ASP A 659 -2.65 30.38 -4.98
N THR A 660 -1.87 29.42 -5.55
CA THR A 660 -1.01 29.68 -6.72
C THR A 660 -1.78 29.68 -8.04
N LEU A 661 -2.97 29.11 -8.11
CA LEU A 661 -3.71 28.94 -9.36
C LEU A 661 -4.11 30.25 -10.02
N LYS A 662 -4.30 31.30 -9.23
CA LYS A 662 -4.76 32.60 -9.72
C LYS A 662 -3.62 33.55 -10.12
N ASN A 663 -2.43 33.36 -9.51
CA ASN A 663 -1.30 34.27 -9.71
C ASN A 663 -0.20 33.68 -10.61
N SER A 664 -0.33 32.42 -11.06
CA SER A 664 0.69 31.75 -11.85
C SER A 664 0.37 31.72 -13.33
N VAL A 665 1.18 32.43 -14.10
CA VAL A 665 1.10 32.45 -15.58
C VAL A 665 1.75 31.21 -16.22
N ILE A 666 2.64 30.52 -15.49
CA ILE A 666 3.20 29.22 -15.89
C ILE A 666 3.05 28.27 -14.72
N TYR A 667 2.65 27.05 -15.01
CA TYR A 667 2.53 25.99 -14.03
C TYR A 667 3.35 24.77 -14.46
N ILE A 668 4.28 24.35 -13.60
CA ILE A 668 5.21 23.26 -13.86
C ILE A 668 4.90 22.10 -12.91
N THR A 669 4.79 20.91 -13.45
CA THR A 669 4.62 19.69 -12.66
C THR A 669 5.16 18.48 -13.38
N ASP A 670 5.28 17.36 -12.68
CA ASP A 670 5.54 16.05 -13.24
C ASP A 670 4.24 15.34 -13.67
N ILE A 671 3.45 14.80 -12.73
CA ILE A 671 2.19 14.06 -12.99
C ILE A 671 1.04 14.55 -12.08
N SER A 672 1.09 15.78 -11.57
CA SER A 672 0.01 16.27 -10.72
C SER A 672 -1.18 16.79 -11.53
N SER A 673 -2.39 16.34 -11.16
CA SER A 673 -3.64 16.77 -11.83
C SER A 673 -3.98 18.25 -11.64
N ILE A 674 -3.31 18.98 -10.77
CA ILE A 674 -3.51 20.42 -10.58
C ILE A 674 -3.18 21.22 -11.84
N ILE A 675 -2.38 20.63 -12.74
CA ILE A 675 -2.06 21.25 -14.04
C ILE A 675 -3.33 21.57 -14.84
N PHE A 676 -4.36 20.71 -14.76
CA PHE A 676 -5.64 20.96 -15.45
C PHE A 676 -6.39 22.15 -14.84
N ASP A 677 -6.30 22.32 -13.52
CA ASP A 677 -6.83 23.50 -12.84
C ASP A 677 -6.08 24.76 -13.30
N ALA A 678 -4.75 24.70 -13.37
CA ALA A 678 -3.92 25.80 -13.79
C ALA A 678 -4.20 26.22 -15.25
N ILE A 679 -4.27 25.25 -16.17
CA ILE A 679 -4.64 25.52 -17.57
C ILE A 679 -6.02 26.18 -17.66
N ASN A 680 -6.97 25.71 -16.87
CA ASN A 680 -8.31 26.26 -16.86
C ASN A 680 -8.36 27.70 -16.32
N HIS A 681 -7.42 28.10 -15.46
CA HIS A 681 -7.23 29.48 -15.03
C HIS A 681 -6.52 30.35 -16.10
N GLY A 682 -5.88 29.74 -17.08
CA GLY A 682 -5.13 30.43 -18.15
C GLY A 682 -3.62 30.33 -18.03
N ALA A 683 -3.09 29.49 -17.15
CA ALA A 683 -1.66 29.28 -17.02
C ALA A 683 -1.09 28.45 -18.17
N PHE A 684 0.15 28.73 -18.55
CA PHE A 684 0.91 27.94 -19.52
C PHE A 684 1.45 26.66 -18.83
N PRO A 685 1.13 25.45 -19.30
CA PRO A 685 1.52 24.20 -18.67
C PRO A 685 2.88 23.69 -19.16
N ILE A 686 3.73 23.29 -18.22
CA ILE A 686 5.00 22.61 -18.49
C ILE A 686 5.05 21.32 -17.67
N PHE A 687 5.37 20.22 -18.32
CA PHE A 687 5.62 18.92 -17.68
C PHE A 687 7.13 18.72 -17.55
N TYR A 688 7.64 18.68 -16.33
CA TYR A 688 9.04 18.37 -16.07
C TYR A 688 9.20 16.87 -15.82
N TRP A 689 9.60 16.14 -16.84
CA TRP A 689 9.57 14.67 -16.93
C TRP A 689 10.93 14.00 -16.80
N LYS A 690 11.91 14.64 -16.20
CA LYS A 690 13.24 14.07 -15.90
C LYS A 690 13.15 12.69 -15.22
N GLU A 691 12.20 12.50 -14.31
CA GLU A 691 12.02 11.26 -13.55
C GLU A 691 10.69 10.55 -13.84
N PHE A 692 10.04 10.88 -14.96
CA PHE A 692 8.69 10.41 -15.27
C PHE A 692 8.55 8.89 -15.18
N GLU A 693 9.43 8.13 -15.84
CA GLU A 693 9.38 6.66 -15.89
C GLU A 693 9.53 6.05 -14.48
N ASP A 694 10.47 6.57 -13.69
CA ASP A 694 10.70 6.12 -12.33
C ASP A 694 9.49 6.40 -11.42
N ILE A 695 8.88 7.58 -11.56
CA ILE A 695 7.69 7.97 -10.79
C ILE A 695 6.53 7.05 -11.14
N ILE A 696 6.26 6.79 -12.43
CA ILE A 696 5.20 5.89 -12.87
C ILE A 696 5.45 4.47 -12.37
N ALA A 697 6.67 3.95 -12.54
CA ALA A 697 7.04 2.61 -12.08
C ALA A 697 6.83 2.43 -10.56
N LYS A 698 7.19 3.46 -9.77
CA LYS A 698 7.01 3.43 -8.30
C LYS A 698 5.56 3.61 -7.86
N HIS A 699 4.74 4.32 -8.63
CA HIS A 699 3.29 4.36 -8.41
C HIS A 699 2.61 3.03 -8.70
N GLY A 700 3.19 2.19 -9.56
CA GLY A 700 2.67 0.87 -9.95
C GLY A 700 1.43 0.98 -10.84
N GLY A 701 1.53 0.47 -12.06
CA GLY A 701 0.47 0.52 -13.05
C GLY A 701 0.87 1.29 -14.30
N THR A 702 -0.10 1.54 -15.16
CA THR A 702 0.06 2.27 -16.42
C THR A 702 -0.61 3.63 -16.34
N THR A 703 -0.07 4.59 -17.08
CA THR A 703 -0.71 5.91 -17.27
C THR A 703 -1.08 6.07 -18.73
N PRO A 704 -2.24 6.67 -19.04
CA PRO A 704 -2.58 7.03 -20.43
C PRO A 704 -1.75 8.21 -20.94
N ALA A 705 -1.08 8.95 -20.05
CA ALA A 705 -0.31 10.13 -20.40
C ALA A 705 1.02 9.76 -21.09
N ASN A 706 1.31 10.42 -22.19
CA ASN A 706 2.56 10.35 -22.91
C ASN A 706 2.89 11.71 -23.56
N ARG A 707 4.07 11.85 -24.17
CA ARG A 707 4.54 13.11 -24.74
C ARG A 707 3.64 13.69 -25.83
N GLU A 708 2.92 12.84 -26.54
CA GLU A 708 2.08 13.27 -27.66
C GLU A 708 0.70 13.76 -27.20
N ASN A 709 0.23 13.26 -26.06
CA ASN A 709 -1.15 13.48 -25.63
C ASN A 709 -1.30 14.36 -24.37
N VAL A 710 -0.21 14.71 -23.68
CA VAL A 710 -0.31 15.64 -22.56
C VAL A 710 -0.58 17.07 -23.01
N PRO A 711 -1.35 17.84 -22.23
CA PRO A 711 -1.71 19.21 -22.58
C PRO A 711 -0.66 20.22 -22.08
N GLY A 712 0.60 20.03 -22.45
CA GLY A 712 1.67 20.94 -22.05
C GLY A 712 2.97 20.67 -22.81
N VAL A 713 3.93 21.54 -22.62
CA VAL A 713 5.29 21.37 -23.12
C VAL A 713 6.01 20.42 -22.18
N VAL A 714 6.70 19.40 -22.71
CA VAL A 714 7.48 18.46 -21.93
C VAL A 714 8.95 18.88 -21.93
N ALA A 715 9.58 18.91 -20.77
CA ALA A 715 11.00 19.15 -20.57
C ALA A 715 11.62 17.98 -19.80
N ASP A 716 12.76 17.46 -20.27
CA ASP A 716 13.43 16.30 -19.69
C ASP A 716 14.59 16.68 -18.75
N ASP A 717 15.07 17.90 -18.87
CA ASP A 717 16.13 18.42 -18.01
C ASP A 717 15.89 19.91 -17.67
N GLU A 718 16.76 20.46 -16.84
CA GLU A 718 16.68 21.84 -16.35
C GLU A 718 16.88 22.86 -17.48
N ASN A 719 17.66 22.54 -18.51
CA ASN A 719 17.91 23.44 -19.64
C ASN A 719 16.65 23.56 -20.49
N GLU A 720 16.08 22.41 -20.87
CA GLU A 720 14.80 22.35 -21.60
C GLU A 720 13.68 23.02 -20.82
N LEU A 721 13.65 22.84 -19.49
CA LEU A 721 12.68 23.50 -18.61
C LEU A 721 12.81 25.03 -18.71
N ILE A 722 14.01 25.57 -18.58
CA ILE A 722 14.24 27.02 -18.65
C ILE A 722 13.98 27.56 -20.07
N GLU A 723 14.32 26.81 -21.10
CA GLU A 723 13.99 27.17 -22.48
C GLU A 723 12.47 27.23 -22.71
N ALA A 724 11.72 26.24 -22.21
CA ALA A 724 10.27 26.24 -22.28
C ALA A 724 9.65 27.44 -21.53
N VAL A 725 10.17 27.76 -20.34
CA VAL A 725 9.73 28.94 -19.57
C VAL A 725 10.01 30.23 -20.33
N LYS A 726 11.21 30.42 -20.86
CA LYS A 726 11.57 31.63 -21.64
C LYS A 726 10.74 31.73 -22.91
N SER A 727 10.53 30.62 -23.60
CA SER A 727 9.68 30.55 -24.80
C SER A 727 8.24 30.97 -24.47
N ALA A 728 7.66 30.45 -23.37
CA ALA A 728 6.33 30.85 -22.93
C ALA A 728 6.22 32.35 -22.63
N ILE A 729 7.21 32.91 -21.94
CA ILE A 729 7.27 34.33 -21.63
C ILE A 729 7.33 35.17 -22.94
N ASN A 730 8.21 34.79 -23.86
CA ASN A 730 8.40 35.50 -25.12
C ASN A 730 7.18 35.44 -26.06
N ASN A 731 6.35 34.40 -25.90
CA ASN A 731 5.12 34.19 -26.67
C ASN A 731 3.85 34.65 -25.92
N ASP A 732 4.01 35.46 -24.88
CA ASP A 732 2.89 35.99 -24.08
C ASP A 732 1.96 34.88 -23.56
N PHE A 733 2.56 33.79 -23.11
CA PHE A 733 1.92 32.59 -22.55
C PHE A 733 0.87 31.94 -23.44
N LYS A 734 0.91 32.18 -24.75
CA LYS A 734 -0.02 31.58 -25.71
C LYS A 734 0.24 30.09 -25.83
N LEU A 735 -0.82 29.31 -25.66
CA LEU A 735 -0.73 27.85 -25.78
C LEU A 735 -0.47 27.42 -27.22
N PRO A 736 0.51 26.54 -27.47
CA PRO A 736 0.69 25.93 -28.79
C PRO A 736 -0.60 25.21 -29.22
N PRO A 737 -0.93 25.19 -30.53
CA PRO A 737 -2.16 24.56 -31.02
C PRO A 737 -2.32 23.12 -30.58
N LYS A 738 -1.24 22.34 -30.56
CA LYS A 738 -1.25 20.94 -30.12
C LYS A 738 -1.57 20.79 -28.60
N VAL A 739 -1.02 21.67 -27.79
CA VAL A 739 -1.30 21.70 -26.34
C VAL A 739 -2.79 22.00 -26.09
N LEU A 740 -3.34 22.98 -26.82
CA LEU A 740 -4.75 23.33 -26.72
C LEU A 740 -5.67 22.19 -27.20
N GLU A 741 -5.30 21.53 -28.30
CA GLU A 741 -6.00 20.36 -28.83
C GLU A 741 -6.03 19.23 -27.78
N ASN A 742 -4.87 18.87 -27.23
CA ASN A 742 -4.75 17.84 -26.19
C ASN A 742 -5.58 18.21 -24.94
N TYR A 743 -5.52 19.49 -24.52
CA TYR A 743 -6.30 19.94 -23.40
C TYR A 743 -7.81 19.79 -23.63
N ARG A 744 -8.31 20.24 -24.79
CA ARG A 744 -9.72 20.14 -25.16
C ARG A 744 -10.21 18.70 -25.27
N ARG A 745 -9.35 17.76 -25.59
CA ARG A 745 -9.67 16.33 -25.63
C ARG A 745 -9.83 15.76 -24.20
N ILE A 746 -9.06 16.27 -23.22
CA ILE A 746 -9.08 15.79 -21.84
C ILE A 746 -10.14 16.53 -21.02
N ASN A 747 -10.35 17.81 -21.30
CA ASN A 747 -11.41 18.62 -20.73
C ASN A 747 -12.23 19.26 -21.86
N GLU A 748 -13.42 18.70 -22.12
CA GLU A 748 -14.26 19.11 -23.28
C GLU A 748 -15.07 20.38 -23.03
N PHE A 749 -15.26 20.79 -21.77
CA PHE A 749 -16.20 21.83 -21.39
C PHE A 749 -15.50 23.15 -21.05
N HIS A 750 -15.79 24.19 -21.86
CA HIS A 750 -15.17 25.51 -21.72
C HIS A 750 -16.20 26.68 -21.70
N ASP A 751 -17.45 26.37 -21.40
CA ASP A 751 -18.57 27.31 -21.50
C ASP A 751 -19.08 27.82 -20.15
N ASN A 752 -18.36 27.54 -19.06
CA ASN A 752 -18.71 27.92 -17.69
C ASN A 752 -20.09 27.38 -17.23
N GLN A 753 -20.54 26.22 -17.78
CA GLN A 753 -21.82 25.61 -17.45
C GLN A 753 -21.69 24.27 -16.75
N ASN A 754 -20.50 23.92 -16.23
CA ASN A 754 -20.25 22.63 -15.60
C ASN A 754 -21.14 22.42 -14.37
N THR A 755 -21.25 23.46 -13.52
CA THR A 755 -22.16 23.43 -12.35
C THR A 755 -23.59 23.18 -12.77
N GLN A 756 -24.06 23.85 -13.83
CA GLN A 756 -25.45 23.70 -14.28
C GLN A 756 -25.71 22.30 -14.83
N ARG A 757 -24.74 21.68 -15.53
CA ARG A 757 -24.85 20.30 -15.99
C ARG A 757 -24.95 19.33 -14.81
N VAL A 758 -24.10 19.48 -13.78
CA VAL A 758 -24.21 18.67 -12.55
C VAL A 758 -25.54 18.87 -11.86
N ILE A 759 -26.07 20.11 -11.75
CA ILE A 759 -27.38 20.37 -11.20
C ILE A 759 -28.49 19.64 -11.98
N ASN A 760 -28.40 19.64 -13.31
CA ASN A 760 -29.35 18.94 -14.17
C ASN A 760 -29.31 17.42 -13.93
N GLU A 761 -28.12 16.81 -13.83
CA GLU A 761 -27.97 15.41 -13.50
C GLU A 761 -28.58 15.08 -12.12
N LEU A 762 -28.29 15.89 -11.10
CA LEU A 762 -28.86 15.70 -9.76
C LEU A 762 -30.40 15.85 -9.73
N VAL A 763 -30.97 16.66 -10.62
CA VAL A 763 -32.42 16.76 -10.80
C VAL A 763 -32.97 15.52 -11.50
N ASN A 764 -32.34 15.07 -12.56
CA ASN A 764 -32.76 13.89 -13.32
C ASN A 764 -32.78 12.63 -12.45
N ASP A 765 -31.77 12.50 -11.58
CA ASP A 765 -31.67 11.39 -10.62
C ASP A 765 -32.60 11.57 -9.37
N GLY A 766 -33.36 12.65 -9.28
CA GLY A 766 -34.26 12.92 -8.16
C GLY A 766 -33.57 13.31 -6.84
N VAL A 767 -32.26 13.56 -6.87
CA VAL A 767 -31.45 14.03 -5.71
C VAL A 767 -31.89 15.45 -5.34
N LEU A 768 -31.97 16.32 -6.34
CA LEU A 768 -32.55 17.66 -6.22
C LEU A 768 -34.03 17.62 -6.67
N GLN A 769 -34.93 17.65 -5.72
CA GLN A 769 -36.34 17.59 -5.95
C GLN A 769 -36.89 18.99 -6.24
N LYS A 770 -37.57 19.18 -7.37
CA LYS A 770 -38.31 20.40 -7.67
C LYS A 770 -39.58 20.51 -6.78
N LYS A 771 -40.02 21.75 -6.50
CA LYS A 771 -41.29 22.01 -5.80
C LYS A 771 -42.47 21.56 -6.61
#